data_20bf6145d0a8c8362e4cd9b11b5371cf
#
_entry.id   20bf6145d0a8c8362e4cd9b11b5371cf
#
_cell.length_a   1.000
_cell.length_b   1.000
_cell.length_c   1.000
_cell.angle_alpha   90.00
_cell.angle_beta   90.00
_cell.angle_gamma   90.00
#
_symmetry.space_group_name_H-M   'P 1'
#
loop_
_entity.id
_entity.type
_entity.pdbx_description
1 polymer ?
#
loop_
_entity_poly.entity_id
_entity_poly.type
_entity_poly.pdbx_seq_one_letter_code
_entity_poly.pdbx_strand_id
1 'polypeptide(L)'
;MKHVYRVLILFTIFVGSLFYFGSNMAEAVFNIEKETMDMSDASLPYISFRVDDKEYNLLHGYCSGLDALTLRDSITPITTDQSFSVIITENESVVKKVKYEISSLTGNNVIEEGTINALDKEGDKKLARIKLKESLERDTEYVAKITLITDQSKRVYYYTRLKVLKNGYVSEKLDFVQDFHTSILNKETAEKVSMYLETNKNLDTSSFAYVNIHSSLDMVSYGALTKSVVFEQIPTITEISNEQTSVALSFVLKVDTGNGTEYYNVKENYRFSYTTNRVYLYNYERTMEAIFDVNLTSLSKSQFKIGITNNPNIEFITNKDDSIVAFVWNKELYSYSLGENKIVQVFSFKQDNTDFIRDTYEKHDVKIVSMDESGNLSFIVYGYMNRGEYEGRVGIVLYTYDRALGRIEEQMYIPINATYEVLKEEIGDFAYRNDYDVIYFSIYNTIYSYNLSSKLLKVVAENVDRDQFVFSRENKFIAYQDSSDTTKNTVIHVLELEKGTKSKIEVPADHTIEILGSIDGNIVYGVSNKEDISVRKDGTPFIPMYKIVIADYTGKILKSYEKKGIYTTNVEIEDNVIELRQAVKSNDTILGYKDISSDFILNKASTLKENITISKRVTDVMLTEYYISLTQGYTMDAIPAFDETKNTVILEDTTVRINQPAYRENLFYAYSFGNVILVSEYPGESIKMADEYVGAVIDQTGKKVWERGAKAKKAQISDITPVYVNGTMDSLQASLKMLLSYKNVNIDTSSYSKNKETIESFLSKYLKATPLNLKGISLDQALYYVSQGRPVIAFKNEEKAVVITGYDATSITIIDPSEMRTKTIGIKEAADAFEEFGNVFISYAE
;
A
#
# COMPACT_ATOMS: atom_id res chain seq x y z
N MET A 1 24.99 -16.49 -74.13
CA MET A 1 25.66 -15.26 -73.64
C MET A 1 24.70 -14.09 -73.36
N LYS A 2 23.80 -13.69 -74.32
CA LYS A 2 22.90 -12.53 -74.03
C LYS A 2 21.96 -12.67 -72.79
N HIS A 3 21.51 -13.85 -72.42
CA HIS A 3 20.67 -14.05 -71.19
C HIS A 3 21.48 -13.99 -69.93
N VAL A 4 22.73 -14.48 -69.95
CA VAL A 4 23.60 -14.37 -68.72
C VAL A 4 23.96 -12.95 -68.44
N TYR A 5 24.26 -12.13 -69.48
CA TYR A 5 24.50 -10.70 -69.29
C TYR A 5 23.30 -9.93 -68.76
N ARG A 6 22.06 -10.27 -69.15
CA ARG A 6 20.86 -9.65 -68.60
C ARG A 6 20.63 -10.02 -67.16
N VAL A 7 20.86 -11.26 -66.75
CA VAL A 7 20.74 -11.67 -65.34
C VAL A 7 21.80 -11.01 -64.50
N LEU A 8 23.02 -10.86 -64.96
CA LEU A 8 24.11 -10.20 -64.27
C LEU A 8 23.82 -8.70 -64.03
N ILE A 9 23.29 -8.00 -65.05
CA ILE A 9 22.90 -6.59 -64.96
C ILE A 9 21.74 -6.42 -63.97
N LEU A 10 20.71 -7.27 -64.01
CA LEU A 10 19.59 -7.23 -63.06
C LEU A 10 20.04 -7.51 -61.62
N PHE A 11 20.96 -8.45 -61.45
CA PHE A 11 21.54 -8.74 -60.10
C PHE A 11 22.37 -7.56 -59.60
N THR A 12 23.18 -6.91 -60.43
CA THR A 12 23.95 -5.73 -60.05
C THR A 12 23.04 -4.54 -59.67
N ILE A 13 21.95 -4.33 -60.44
CA ILE A 13 20.95 -3.29 -60.10
C ILE A 13 20.23 -3.64 -58.82
N PHE A 14 19.89 -4.91 -58.61
CA PHE A 14 19.23 -5.37 -57.37
C PHE A 14 20.14 -5.17 -56.14
N VAL A 15 21.39 -5.59 -56.20
CA VAL A 15 22.38 -5.37 -55.14
C VAL A 15 22.66 -3.89 -54.91
N GLY A 16 22.79 -3.09 -55.99
CA GLY A 16 22.95 -1.65 -55.89
C GLY A 16 21.75 -0.93 -55.26
N SER A 17 20.52 -1.37 -55.59
CA SER A 17 19.31 -0.84 -54.97
C SER A 17 19.19 -1.25 -53.48
N LEU A 18 19.56 -2.50 -53.17
CA LEU A 18 19.60 -2.99 -51.77
C LEU A 18 20.60 -2.18 -50.92
N PHE A 19 21.77 -1.88 -51.46
CA PHE A 19 22.76 -1.00 -50.81
C PHE A 19 22.27 0.45 -50.68
N TYR A 20 21.71 1.01 -51.74
CA TYR A 20 21.20 2.39 -51.74
C TYR A 20 20.02 2.59 -50.80
N PHE A 21 19.03 1.67 -50.83
CA PHE A 21 17.89 1.75 -49.92
C PHE A 21 18.29 1.35 -48.49
N GLY A 22 19.18 0.39 -48.27
CA GLY A 22 19.67 -0.02 -46.98
C GLY A 22 20.47 1.07 -46.26
N SER A 23 21.36 1.79 -47.01
CA SER A 23 22.10 2.92 -46.46
C SER A 23 21.19 4.13 -46.13
N ASN A 24 20.25 4.44 -47.05
CA ASN A 24 19.28 5.53 -46.80
C ASN A 24 18.27 5.20 -45.67
N MET A 25 17.86 3.94 -45.50
CA MET A 25 17.04 3.53 -44.38
C MET A 25 17.87 3.53 -43.08
N ALA A 26 19.14 3.12 -43.12
CA ALA A 26 20.01 3.22 -41.94
C ALA A 26 20.21 4.69 -41.53
N GLU A 27 20.51 5.60 -42.48
CA GLU A 27 20.61 7.04 -42.16
C GLU A 27 19.30 7.64 -41.69
N ALA A 28 18.14 7.24 -42.25
CA ALA A 28 16.84 7.73 -41.80
C ALA A 28 16.44 7.17 -40.41
N VAL A 29 16.93 6.00 -40.06
CA VAL A 29 16.69 5.43 -38.71
C VAL A 29 17.67 5.97 -37.68
N PHE A 30 18.88 6.43 -38.12
CA PHE A 30 19.90 6.95 -37.20
C PHE A 30 19.89 8.48 -37.00
N ASN A 31 19.09 9.24 -37.75
CA ASN A 31 19.06 10.71 -37.66
C ASN A 31 17.75 11.32 -37.17
N ILE A 32 17.07 10.64 -36.28
CA ILE A 32 16.23 11.36 -35.31
C ILE A 32 17.20 11.68 -34.16
N GLU A 33 17.81 12.87 -34.16
CA GLU A 33 18.42 13.43 -32.96
C GLU A 33 17.27 13.55 -31.94
N LYS A 34 17.15 12.56 -31.06
CA LYS A 34 16.28 12.66 -29.90
C LYS A 34 16.88 13.74 -29.03
N GLU A 35 16.19 14.87 -28.90
CA GLU A 35 16.63 15.91 -27.98
C GLU A 35 16.73 15.32 -26.58
N THR A 36 17.93 15.31 -26.03
CA THR A 36 18.19 14.92 -24.66
C THR A 36 17.88 16.13 -23.79
N MET A 37 16.92 16.00 -22.89
CA MET A 37 16.59 17.03 -21.91
C MET A 37 16.86 16.48 -20.52
N ASP A 38 17.48 17.30 -19.69
CA ASP A 38 17.57 17.00 -18.26
C ASP A 38 16.17 17.17 -17.62
N MET A 39 15.92 16.46 -16.54
CA MET A 39 14.69 16.61 -15.78
C MET A 39 14.59 18.04 -15.28
N SER A 40 13.49 18.76 -15.59
CA SER A 40 13.30 20.13 -15.16
C SER A 40 13.22 20.26 -13.63
N ASP A 41 13.67 21.40 -13.12
CA ASP A 41 13.57 21.73 -11.70
C ASP A 41 12.13 21.80 -11.25
N ALA A 42 11.93 21.68 -9.94
CA ALA A 42 10.64 21.83 -9.32
C ALA A 42 10.14 23.27 -9.41
N SER A 43 8.95 23.46 -9.95
CA SER A 43 8.39 24.79 -10.22
C SER A 43 7.19 25.16 -9.34
N LEU A 44 6.51 24.16 -8.76
CA LEU A 44 5.26 24.39 -8.05
C LEU A 44 5.49 25.00 -6.66
N PRO A 45 4.65 25.96 -6.23
CA PRO A 45 4.68 26.49 -4.88
C PRO A 45 4.29 25.44 -3.84
N TYR A 46 4.68 25.68 -2.59
CA TYR A 46 4.20 24.94 -1.42
C TYR A 46 3.18 25.76 -0.65
N ILE A 47 2.32 25.09 0.10
CA ILE A 47 1.52 25.75 1.12
C ILE A 47 1.71 25.08 2.46
N SER A 48 1.56 25.86 3.52
CA SER A 48 1.48 25.40 4.90
C SER A 48 0.39 26.18 5.64
N PHE A 49 0.11 25.74 6.86
CA PHE A 49 -0.87 26.42 7.74
C PHE A 49 -0.17 26.98 8.95
N ARG A 50 -0.82 27.95 9.62
CA ARG A 50 -0.28 28.58 10.83
C ARG A 50 -1.28 28.57 11.97
N VAL A 51 -0.78 28.22 13.16
CA VAL A 51 -1.47 28.46 14.43
C VAL A 51 -0.52 29.21 15.35
N ASP A 52 -0.95 30.35 15.88
CA ASP A 52 -0.09 31.30 16.61
C ASP A 52 1.16 31.65 15.74
N ASP A 53 2.36 31.32 16.21
CA ASP A 53 3.63 31.55 15.49
C ASP A 53 4.18 30.28 14.83
N LYS A 54 3.47 29.16 14.88
CA LYS A 54 3.94 27.86 14.38
C LYS A 54 3.34 27.50 13.03
N GLU A 55 4.20 27.09 12.11
CA GLU A 55 3.82 26.50 10.84
C GLU A 55 3.65 24.97 10.98
N TYR A 56 2.67 24.41 10.28
CA TYR A 56 2.41 22.97 10.24
C TYR A 56 1.71 22.58 8.93
N ASN A 57 1.67 21.29 8.62
CA ASN A 57 1.05 20.71 7.41
C ASN A 57 1.59 21.34 6.12
N LEU A 58 2.83 21.03 5.76
CA LEU A 58 3.35 21.34 4.43
C LEU A 58 2.65 20.50 3.38
N LEU A 59 2.06 21.14 2.36
CA LEU A 59 1.36 20.45 1.27
C LEU A 59 2.06 20.70 -0.06
N HIS A 60 2.18 19.65 -0.85
CA HIS A 60 2.65 19.68 -2.23
C HIS A 60 1.49 19.87 -3.20
N GLY A 61 1.74 20.58 -4.30
CA GLY A 61 0.71 20.96 -5.26
C GLY A 61 0.43 19.90 -6.32
N TYR A 62 -0.82 19.73 -6.68
CA TYR A 62 -1.27 18.89 -7.80
C TYR A 62 -1.64 19.74 -9.01
N CYS A 63 -1.19 19.34 -10.20
CA CYS A 63 -1.54 20.01 -11.47
C CYS A 63 -2.85 19.53 -12.08
N SER A 64 -3.43 18.44 -11.59
CA SER A 64 -4.74 17.90 -11.96
C SER A 64 -5.62 17.79 -10.73
N GLY A 65 -6.95 17.80 -10.92
CA GLY A 65 -7.87 17.45 -9.84
C GLY A 65 -7.64 16.02 -9.40
N LEU A 66 -7.72 15.78 -8.09
CA LEU A 66 -7.53 14.49 -7.47
C LEU A 66 -8.80 14.09 -6.72
N ASP A 67 -9.13 12.82 -6.70
CA ASP A 67 -10.11 12.30 -5.75
C ASP A 67 -9.49 12.32 -4.34
N ALA A 68 -9.95 13.26 -3.52
CA ALA A 68 -9.40 13.50 -2.19
C ALA A 68 -10.06 12.65 -1.09
N LEU A 69 -11.00 11.76 -1.41
CA LEU A 69 -11.69 10.92 -0.44
C LEU A 69 -10.72 10.06 0.39
N THR A 70 -9.71 9.56 -0.27
CA THR A 70 -8.68 8.69 0.33
C THR A 70 -7.45 9.45 0.83
N LEU A 71 -7.40 10.79 0.66
CA LEU A 71 -6.28 11.60 1.10
C LEU A 71 -6.40 11.90 2.60
N ARG A 72 -5.63 11.22 3.41
CA ARG A 72 -5.62 11.37 4.87
C ARG A 72 -4.23 11.71 5.44
N ASP A 73 -3.33 12.19 4.62
CA ASP A 73 -1.97 12.52 5.01
C ASP A 73 -1.89 13.76 5.90
N SER A 74 -2.91 14.63 5.88
CA SER A 74 -2.98 15.80 6.77
C SER A 74 -4.40 16.13 7.22
N ILE A 75 -4.49 16.77 8.39
CA ILE A 75 -5.70 17.42 8.88
C ILE A 75 -5.36 18.77 9.48
N THR A 76 -6.10 19.80 9.08
CA THR A 76 -5.92 21.17 9.55
C THR A 76 -7.02 21.50 10.55
N PRO A 77 -6.70 21.53 11.86
CA PRO A 77 -7.64 21.99 12.87
C PRO A 77 -7.89 23.48 12.75
N ILE A 78 -9.15 23.87 12.88
CA ILE A 78 -9.57 25.28 12.93
C ILE A 78 -10.30 25.57 14.23
N THR A 79 -10.23 26.81 14.66
CA THR A 79 -10.86 27.31 15.86
C THR A 79 -12.36 27.54 15.65
N THR A 80 -13.09 27.80 16.73
CA THR A 80 -14.56 28.04 16.69
C THR A 80 -14.95 29.32 16.00
N ASP A 81 -14.01 30.25 15.73
CA ASP A 81 -14.22 31.44 14.90
C ASP A 81 -14.13 31.11 13.40
N GLN A 82 -13.82 29.83 13.07
CA GLN A 82 -13.81 29.25 11.71
C GLN A 82 -12.88 29.98 10.76
N SER A 83 -11.71 30.37 11.25
CA SER A 83 -10.65 30.99 10.47
C SER A 83 -9.38 30.15 10.45
N PHE A 84 -8.64 30.26 9.36
CA PHE A 84 -7.31 29.68 9.21
C PHE A 84 -6.47 30.48 8.23
N SER A 85 -5.15 30.35 8.35
CA SER A 85 -4.19 31.07 7.52
C SER A 85 -3.39 30.10 6.69
N VAL A 86 -3.33 30.34 5.39
CA VAL A 86 -2.54 29.60 4.41
C VAL A 86 -1.29 30.42 4.10
N ILE A 87 -0.14 29.85 4.37
CA ILE A 87 1.18 30.41 4.02
C ILE A 87 1.58 29.81 2.69
N ILE A 88 2.08 30.65 1.79
CA ILE A 88 2.47 30.26 0.43
C ILE A 88 3.95 30.56 0.27
N THR A 89 4.73 29.53 0.03
CA THR A 89 6.13 29.65 -0.41
C THR A 89 6.16 29.50 -1.92
N GLU A 90 6.49 30.59 -2.59
CA GLU A 90 6.62 30.62 -4.04
C GLU A 90 7.96 30.01 -4.43
N ASN A 91 7.96 29.18 -5.45
CA ASN A 91 9.16 28.75 -6.17
C ASN A 91 9.26 29.58 -7.46
N GLU A 92 9.37 28.94 -8.61
CA GLU A 92 9.40 29.65 -9.89
C GLU A 92 8.06 30.25 -10.31
N SER A 93 6.96 29.83 -9.68
CA SER A 93 5.60 30.25 -10.04
C SER A 93 5.06 31.35 -9.12
N VAL A 94 4.85 32.55 -9.64
CA VAL A 94 4.31 33.68 -8.89
C VAL A 94 2.78 33.52 -8.69
N VAL A 95 2.33 33.50 -7.44
CA VAL A 95 0.93 33.32 -7.06
C VAL A 95 0.20 34.67 -7.04
N LYS A 96 -0.91 34.77 -7.77
CA LYS A 96 -1.74 35.99 -7.88
C LYS A 96 -2.94 35.95 -6.97
N LYS A 97 -3.60 34.80 -6.79
CA LYS A 97 -4.80 34.67 -5.95
C LYS A 97 -4.97 33.24 -5.46
N VAL A 98 -5.72 33.09 -4.38
CA VAL A 98 -6.08 31.83 -3.76
C VAL A 98 -7.58 31.64 -3.87
N LYS A 99 -8.01 30.47 -4.36
CA LYS A 99 -9.39 30.00 -4.22
C LYS A 99 -9.43 28.91 -3.17
N TYR A 100 -10.53 28.82 -2.45
CA TYR A 100 -10.79 27.73 -1.54
C TYR A 100 -12.19 27.15 -1.76
N GLU A 101 -12.30 25.87 -1.50
CA GLU A 101 -13.55 25.11 -1.56
C GLU A 101 -13.58 24.18 -0.36
N ILE A 102 -14.63 24.26 0.43
CA ILE A 102 -14.86 23.39 1.59
C ILE A 102 -16.03 22.48 1.25
N SER A 103 -15.84 21.20 1.35
CA SER A 103 -16.86 20.19 1.01
C SER A 103 -16.96 19.11 2.10
N SER A 104 -18.06 18.34 2.05
CA SER A 104 -18.14 17.10 2.82
C SER A 104 -17.01 16.13 2.46
N LEU A 105 -16.67 15.18 3.33
CA LEU A 105 -15.65 14.16 3.03
C LEU A 105 -15.93 13.42 1.72
N THR A 106 -17.19 13.15 1.40
CA THR A 106 -17.57 12.51 0.14
C THR A 106 -17.40 13.39 -1.10
N GLY A 107 -17.01 14.68 -0.94
CA GLY A 107 -16.87 15.62 -2.05
C GLY A 107 -18.17 16.03 -2.77
N ASN A 108 -19.29 15.36 -2.45
CA ASN A 108 -20.55 15.52 -3.17
C ASN A 108 -21.34 16.77 -2.75
N ASN A 109 -20.97 17.41 -1.65
CA ASN A 109 -21.64 18.59 -1.14
C ASN A 109 -20.60 19.69 -0.84
N VAL A 110 -20.54 20.69 -1.72
CA VAL A 110 -19.76 21.91 -1.48
C VAL A 110 -20.53 22.79 -0.51
N ILE A 111 -19.92 23.10 0.63
CA ILE A 111 -20.49 23.88 1.71
C ILE A 111 -20.20 25.36 1.49
N GLU A 112 -18.96 25.67 1.19
CA GLU A 112 -18.51 27.03 0.93
C GLU A 112 -17.38 27.07 -0.11
N GLU A 113 -17.39 28.10 -0.95
CA GLU A 113 -16.27 28.45 -1.83
C GLU A 113 -15.98 29.95 -1.77
N GLY A 114 -14.73 30.30 -1.99
CA GLY A 114 -14.33 31.69 -1.97
C GLY A 114 -13.02 31.97 -2.71
N THR A 115 -12.73 33.28 -2.85
CA THR A 115 -11.50 33.73 -3.50
C THR A 115 -10.86 34.85 -2.70
N ILE A 116 -9.57 34.72 -2.41
CA ILE A 116 -8.72 35.75 -1.79
C ILE A 116 -7.86 36.36 -2.90
N ASN A 117 -8.10 37.63 -3.20
CA ASN A 117 -7.36 38.34 -4.24
C ASN A 117 -6.20 39.19 -3.66
N ALA A 118 -6.29 39.60 -2.39
CA ALA A 118 -5.23 40.34 -1.71
C ALA A 118 -4.47 39.36 -0.81
N LEU A 119 -3.19 39.17 -1.10
CA LEU A 119 -2.28 38.33 -0.32
C LEU A 119 -1.34 39.25 0.45
N ASP A 120 -1.26 39.09 1.77
CA ASP A 120 -0.31 39.79 2.61
C ASP A 120 1.09 39.25 2.32
N LYS A 121 2.08 40.14 2.28
CA LYS A 121 3.48 39.76 2.11
C LYS A 121 4.17 39.66 3.47
N GLU A 122 4.83 38.55 3.74
CA GLU A 122 5.52 38.31 5.01
C GLU A 122 6.90 37.70 4.72
N GLY A 123 7.89 38.60 4.60
CA GLY A 123 9.23 38.22 4.12
C GLY A 123 9.22 37.78 2.65
N ASP A 124 9.66 36.57 2.42
CA ASP A 124 9.65 35.88 1.11
C ASP A 124 8.37 35.08 0.84
N LYS A 125 7.49 34.97 1.86
CA LYS A 125 6.24 34.22 1.78
C LYS A 125 5.03 35.13 1.56
N LYS A 126 3.92 34.54 1.11
CA LYS A 126 2.62 35.20 1.04
C LYS A 126 1.63 34.53 2.00
N LEU A 127 0.71 35.31 2.53
CA LEU A 127 -0.28 34.88 3.51
C LEU A 127 -1.68 35.14 2.97
N ALA A 128 -2.52 34.10 2.95
CA ALA A 128 -3.94 34.19 2.68
C ALA A 128 -4.72 33.87 3.96
N ARG A 129 -5.50 34.85 4.49
CA ARG A 129 -6.38 34.61 5.65
C ARG A 129 -7.76 34.26 5.15
N ILE A 130 -8.25 33.10 5.56
CA ILE A 130 -9.57 32.58 5.20
C ILE A 130 -10.42 32.56 6.46
N LYS A 131 -11.60 33.18 6.37
CA LYS A 131 -12.64 33.12 7.39
C LYS A 131 -13.90 32.60 6.73
N LEU A 132 -14.37 31.45 7.16
CA LEU A 132 -15.58 30.82 6.64
C LEU A 132 -16.81 31.60 7.11
N LYS A 133 -17.79 31.70 6.22
CA LYS A 133 -19.11 32.33 6.47
C LYS A 133 -20.11 31.31 6.98
N GLU A 134 -20.03 30.11 6.41
CA GLU A 134 -20.88 28.98 6.79
C GLU A 134 -20.36 28.32 8.06
N SER A 135 -21.26 27.92 8.92
CA SER A 135 -20.90 27.28 10.19
C SER A 135 -20.69 25.78 9.97
N LEU A 136 -19.45 25.34 10.13
CA LEU A 136 -19.11 23.92 10.14
C LEU A 136 -19.45 23.27 11.47
N GLU A 137 -19.91 22.02 11.47
CA GLU A 137 -20.18 21.26 12.66
C GLU A 137 -18.89 20.89 13.38
N ARG A 138 -18.93 20.94 14.72
CA ARG A 138 -17.77 20.55 15.55
C ARG A 138 -17.49 19.05 15.46
N ASP A 139 -16.22 18.72 15.58
CA ASP A 139 -15.72 17.34 15.57
C ASP A 139 -16.03 16.55 14.29
N THR A 140 -16.59 17.21 13.27
CA THR A 140 -16.86 16.67 11.95
C THR A 140 -15.70 17.01 11.01
N GLU A 141 -15.29 16.04 10.18
CA GLU A 141 -14.24 16.21 9.19
C GLU A 141 -14.79 16.67 7.84
N TYR A 142 -14.12 17.62 7.22
CA TYR A 142 -14.42 18.19 5.90
C TYR A 142 -13.16 18.13 5.03
N VAL A 143 -13.30 18.31 3.72
CA VAL A 143 -12.18 18.49 2.80
C VAL A 143 -12.05 19.97 2.48
N ALA A 144 -10.85 20.51 2.65
CA ALA A 144 -10.45 21.81 2.13
C ALA A 144 -9.58 21.62 0.89
N LYS A 145 -10.06 22.13 -0.25
CA LYS A 145 -9.31 22.21 -1.50
C LYS A 145 -8.87 23.65 -1.69
N ILE A 146 -7.58 23.88 -1.62
CA ILE A 146 -6.96 25.18 -1.87
C ILE A 146 -6.43 25.19 -3.29
N THR A 147 -6.77 26.22 -4.08
CA THR A 147 -6.29 26.36 -5.46
C THR A 147 -5.50 27.64 -5.60
N LEU A 148 -4.21 27.52 -5.86
CA LEU A 148 -3.39 28.66 -6.23
C LEU A 148 -3.53 28.93 -7.73
N ILE A 149 -3.64 30.20 -8.07
CA ILE A 149 -3.66 30.66 -9.46
C ILE A 149 -2.42 31.53 -9.68
N THR A 150 -1.54 31.03 -10.55
CA THR A 150 -0.28 31.70 -10.88
C THR A 150 -0.48 32.86 -11.87
N ASP A 151 0.56 33.62 -12.08
CA ASP A 151 0.61 34.71 -13.09
C ASP A 151 0.44 34.18 -14.53
N GLN A 152 0.85 32.92 -14.79
CA GLN A 152 0.60 32.23 -16.05
C GLN A 152 -0.81 31.62 -16.16
N SER A 153 -1.70 31.88 -15.20
CA SER A 153 -3.03 31.29 -15.09
C SER A 153 -3.06 29.79 -14.86
N LYS A 154 -1.94 29.17 -14.52
CA LYS A 154 -1.84 27.77 -14.11
C LYS A 154 -2.57 27.59 -12.77
N ARG A 155 -3.30 26.50 -12.62
CA ARG A 155 -3.99 26.13 -11.39
C ARG A 155 -3.21 25.02 -10.70
N VAL A 156 -2.92 25.22 -9.42
CA VAL A 156 -2.27 24.23 -8.58
C VAL A 156 -3.18 23.93 -7.39
N TYR A 157 -3.50 22.67 -7.18
CA TYR A 157 -4.46 22.20 -6.19
C TYR A 157 -3.77 21.60 -5.00
N TYR A 158 -4.28 21.90 -3.81
CA TYR A 158 -3.81 21.35 -2.53
C TYR A 158 -5.01 20.87 -1.75
N TYR A 159 -4.85 19.77 -1.02
CA TYR A 159 -5.93 19.15 -0.28
C TYR A 159 -5.49 18.88 1.16
N THR A 160 -6.38 19.17 2.10
CA THR A 160 -6.25 18.78 3.50
C THR A 160 -7.62 18.52 4.09
N ARG A 161 -7.72 17.68 5.10
CA ARG A 161 -8.94 17.61 5.88
C ARG A 161 -9.02 18.81 6.81
N LEU A 162 -10.24 19.25 7.12
CA LEU A 162 -10.55 20.35 8.01
C LEU A 162 -11.41 19.85 9.16
N LYS A 163 -11.14 20.33 10.38
CA LYS A 163 -11.94 19.97 11.56
C LYS A 163 -12.06 21.13 12.54
N VAL A 164 -13.30 21.45 12.96
CA VAL A 164 -13.54 22.47 13.97
C VAL A 164 -13.39 21.87 15.36
N LEU A 165 -12.47 22.38 16.16
CA LEU A 165 -12.22 21.93 17.53
C LEU A 165 -12.47 23.06 18.54
N LYS A 166 -13.13 22.75 19.66
CA LYS A 166 -13.38 23.73 20.72
C LYS A 166 -12.10 24.08 21.48
N ASN A 167 -11.33 23.09 21.87
CA ASN A 167 -10.08 23.20 22.62
C ASN A 167 -9.04 22.29 21.94
N GLY A 168 -8.57 22.72 20.77
CA GLY A 168 -7.64 21.92 19.95
C GLY A 168 -6.25 21.80 20.55
N TYR A 169 -5.82 22.81 21.34
CA TYR A 169 -4.46 22.90 21.92
C TYR A 169 -3.37 22.57 20.89
N VAL A 170 -3.55 23.10 19.67
CA VAL A 170 -2.69 22.75 18.53
C VAL A 170 -1.26 23.18 18.77
N SER A 171 -1.07 24.41 19.24
CA SER A 171 0.24 24.97 19.54
C SER A 171 0.98 24.14 20.59
N GLU A 172 0.31 23.79 21.69
CA GLU A 172 0.88 23.01 22.79
C GLU A 172 1.17 21.56 22.38
N LYS A 173 0.34 21.00 21.49
CA LYS A 173 0.57 19.67 20.93
C LYS A 173 1.79 19.63 20.03
N LEU A 174 2.00 20.66 19.22
CA LEU A 174 3.20 20.80 18.40
C LEU A 174 4.45 21.05 19.28
N ASP A 175 4.33 21.82 20.35
CA ASP A 175 5.41 21.99 21.32
C ASP A 175 5.85 20.67 21.95
N PHE A 176 4.89 19.84 22.37
CA PHE A 176 5.22 18.51 22.90
C PHE A 176 6.06 17.68 21.93
N VAL A 177 5.69 17.65 20.64
CA VAL A 177 6.42 16.90 19.62
C VAL A 177 7.83 17.47 19.46
N GLN A 178 7.96 18.79 19.35
CA GLN A 178 9.25 19.47 19.22
C GLN A 178 10.15 19.27 20.44
N ASP A 179 9.59 19.35 21.65
CA ASP A 179 10.30 19.10 22.90
C ASP A 179 10.78 17.66 23.02
N PHE A 180 9.94 16.69 22.63
CA PHE A 180 10.33 15.27 22.60
C PHE A 180 11.46 15.04 21.59
N HIS A 181 11.28 15.47 20.33
CA HIS A 181 12.28 15.40 19.27
C HIS A 181 13.62 15.99 19.70
N THR A 182 13.62 17.23 20.17
CA THR A 182 14.83 17.92 20.63
C THR A 182 15.48 17.19 21.81
N SER A 183 14.68 16.64 22.72
CA SER A 183 15.18 15.93 23.91
C SER A 183 15.91 14.64 23.53
N ILE A 184 15.43 13.86 22.54
CA ILE A 184 16.09 12.62 22.13
C ILE A 184 17.35 12.84 21.29
N LEU A 185 17.48 13.99 20.67
CA LEU A 185 18.68 14.35 19.93
C LEU A 185 19.86 14.71 20.84
N ASN A 186 19.59 15.16 22.05
CA ASN A 186 20.61 15.56 23.02
C ASN A 186 20.64 14.57 24.20
N LYS A 187 21.82 13.94 24.41
CA LYS A 187 22.02 12.97 25.50
C LYS A 187 21.72 13.51 26.91
N GLU A 188 21.98 14.81 27.15
CA GLU A 188 21.74 15.43 28.46
C GLU A 188 20.25 15.57 28.78
N THR A 189 19.40 15.67 27.76
CA THR A 189 17.95 15.85 27.92
C THR A 189 17.12 14.61 27.64
N ALA A 190 17.75 13.57 27.05
CA ALA A 190 17.04 12.34 26.64
C ALA A 190 16.27 11.66 27.81
N GLU A 191 16.79 11.76 29.04
CA GLU A 191 16.13 11.19 30.22
C GLU A 191 14.70 11.75 30.44
N LYS A 192 14.42 12.98 29.97
CA LYS A 192 13.08 13.60 30.09
C LYS A 192 11.99 12.79 29.37
N VAL A 193 12.35 12.04 28.32
CA VAL A 193 11.37 11.25 27.56
C VAL A 193 11.17 9.85 28.10
N SER A 194 12.01 9.38 29.03
CA SER A 194 11.92 8.01 29.60
C SER A 194 10.56 7.71 30.21
N MET A 195 9.89 8.73 30.78
CA MET A 195 8.56 8.60 31.39
C MET A 195 7.43 8.32 30.40
N TYR A 196 7.68 8.49 29.10
CA TYR A 196 6.72 8.23 28.03
C TYR A 196 6.91 6.88 27.37
N LEU A 197 8.05 6.20 27.61
CA LEU A 197 8.39 4.94 26.96
C LEU A 197 7.82 3.74 27.75
N GLU A 198 7.38 2.74 27.00
CA GLU A 198 6.89 1.46 27.53
C GLU A 198 7.90 0.34 27.22
N THR A 199 9.13 0.51 27.67
CA THR A 199 10.26 -0.32 27.27
C THR A 199 10.02 -1.81 27.50
N ASN A 200 10.17 -2.61 26.43
CA ASN A 200 10.14 -4.07 26.47
C ASN A 200 11.55 -4.64 26.27
N LYS A 201 12.06 -5.33 27.28
CA LYS A 201 13.41 -5.90 27.26
C LYS A 201 13.61 -7.04 26.23
N ASN A 202 12.51 -7.61 25.74
CA ASN A 202 12.54 -8.69 24.75
C ASN A 202 12.45 -8.18 23.31
N LEU A 203 12.34 -6.85 23.11
CA LEU A 203 12.30 -6.28 21.79
C LEU A 203 13.67 -6.41 21.10
N ASP A 204 13.67 -6.67 19.81
CA ASP A 204 14.87 -6.64 18.99
C ASP A 204 15.47 -5.24 18.96
N THR A 205 16.71 -5.10 19.37
CA THR A 205 17.49 -3.85 19.39
C THR A 205 18.65 -3.88 18.39
N SER A 206 18.56 -4.75 17.38
CA SER A 206 19.66 -4.99 16.44
C SER A 206 19.74 -3.96 15.30
N SER A 207 18.84 -2.96 15.24
CA SER A 207 18.82 -1.95 14.17
C SER A 207 18.32 -0.60 14.65
N PHE A 208 18.92 0.49 14.12
CA PHE A 208 18.37 1.85 14.23
C PHE A 208 17.35 2.17 13.14
N ALA A 209 17.20 1.30 12.15
CA ALA A 209 16.27 1.53 11.04
C ALA A 209 14.80 1.64 11.48
N TYR A 210 14.43 0.95 12.58
CA TYR A 210 13.12 1.07 13.19
C TYR A 210 13.22 1.05 14.71
N VAL A 211 12.61 2.03 15.34
CA VAL A 211 12.56 2.21 16.80
C VAL A 211 11.13 2.64 17.17
N ASN A 212 10.60 2.15 18.27
CA ASN A 212 9.23 2.48 18.71
C ASN A 212 9.13 2.73 20.22
N ILE A 213 7.92 2.98 20.72
CA ILE A 213 7.64 3.28 22.13
C ILE A 213 8.12 2.19 23.11
N HIS A 214 8.27 0.94 22.62
CA HIS A 214 8.73 -0.18 23.45
C HIS A 214 10.26 -0.36 23.43
N SER A 215 10.96 0.43 22.61
CA SER A 215 12.42 0.42 22.52
C SER A 215 13.05 1.03 23.78
N SER A 216 14.31 0.70 24.04
CA SER A 216 15.05 1.29 25.15
C SER A 216 15.32 2.78 24.90
N LEU A 217 15.49 3.55 25.99
CA LEU A 217 15.84 4.98 25.90
C LEU A 217 17.10 5.18 25.05
N ASP A 218 18.08 4.29 25.16
CA ASP A 218 19.30 4.35 24.37
C ASP A 218 19.03 4.26 22.87
N MET A 219 18.18 3.30 22.43
CA MET A 219 17.76 3.17 21.03
C MET A 219 16.96 4.39 20.56
N VAL A 220 16.04 4.89 21.36
CA VAL A 220 15.22 6.08 21.05
C VAL A 220 16.11 7.31 20.90
N SER A 221 17.16 7.47 21.73
CA SER A 221 18.10 8.60 21.70
C SER A 221 19.33 8.39 20.80
N TYR A 222 19.29 7.38 19.91
CA TYR A 222 20.33 7.07 18.93
C TYR A 222 21.63 6.52 19.52
N GLY A 223 21.60 5.92 20.70
CA GLY A 223 22.78 5.29 21.30
C GLY A 223 24.01 6.18 21.38
N ALA A 224 25.12 5.68 20.87
CA ALA A 224 26.39 6.38 20.87
C ALA A 224 26.62 7.26 19.63
N LEU A 225 25.67 7.38 18.70
CA LEU A 225 25.87 8.10 17.44
C LEU A 225 26.17 9.59 17.66
N THR A 226 27.24 10.08 17.03
CA THR A 226 27.52 11.51 16.90
C THR A 226 26.72 12.08 15.75
N LYS A 227 25.69 12.87 16.05
CA LYS A 227 24.66 13.27 15.11
C LYS A 227 24.31 14.73 15.16
N SER A 228 23.77 15.25 14.05
CA SER A 228 23.15 16.58 13.97
C SER A 228 22.07 16.59 12.90
N VAL A 229 21.01 17.37 13.11
CA VAL A 229 19.98 17.61 12.09
C VAL A 229 20.49 18.60 11.07
N VAL A 230 20.37 18.27 9.80
CA VAL A 230 20.76 19.14 8.66
C VAL A 230 19.55 19.88 8.12
N PHE A 231 18.42 19.20 8.06
CA PHE A 231 17.15 19.73 7.58
C PHE A 231 16.03 19.13 8.42
N GLU A 232 15.05 19.94 8.79
CA GLU A 232 13.85 19.54 9.51
C GLU A 232 12.65 20.11 8.79
N GLN A 233 11.72 19.25 8.43
CA GLN A 233 10.46 19.64 7.82
C GLN A 233 9.49 20.11 8.92
N ILE A 234 8.62 21.06 8.61
CA ILE A 234 7.56 21.44 9.53
C ILE A 234 6.65 20.25 9.84
N PRO A 235 6.18 20.12 11.11
CA PRO A 235 5.38 18.96 11.52
C PRO A 235 4.07 18.87 10.77
N THR A 236 3.63 17.64 10.52
CA THR A 236 2.35 17.35 9.87
C THR A 236 1.40 16.70 10.87
N ILE A 237 0.24 17.31 11.09
CA ILE A 237 -0.84 16.70 11.87
C ILE A 237 -1.61 15.76 10.96
N THR A 238 -1.56 14.46 11.23
CA THR A 238 -2.24 13.43 10.42
C THR A 238 -3.61 13.06 10.96
N GLU A 239 -3.79 13.12 12.28
CA GLU A 239 -5.08 12.96 12.96
C GLU A 239 -5.18 13.90 14.16
N ILE A 240 -6.37 14.46 14.42
CA ILE A 240 -6.63 15.28 15.59
C ILE A 240 -8.07 15.17 16.09
N SER A 241 -8.21 15.01 17.40
CA SER A 241 -9.48 15.11 18.12
C SER A 241 -9.26 15.78 19.47
N ASN A 242 -10.31 15.93 20.25
CA ASN A 242 -10.17 16.39 21.63
C ASN A 242 -9.41 15.37 22.51
N GLU A 243 -9.39 14.11 22.14
CA GLU A 243 -8.84 13.00 22.93
C GLU A 243 -7.47 12.56 22.44
N GLN A 244 -7.27 12.51 21.12
CA GLN A 244 -6.06 11.96 20.51
C GLN A 244 -5.55 12.84 19.37
N THR A 245 -4.22 12.83 19.18
CA THR A 245 -3.56 13.55 18.10
C THR A 245 -2.42 12.69 17.57
N SER A 246 -2.28 12.63 16.24
CA SER A 246 -1.13 12.03 15.57
C SER A 246 -0.38 13.10 14.77
N VAL A 247 0.94 13.13 14.96
CA VAL A 247 1.83 14.09 14.29
C VAL A 247 3.01 13.32 13.69
N ALA A 248 3.37 13.65 12.45
CA ALA A 248 4.56 13.17 11.78
C ALA A 248 5.59 14.31 11.67
N LEU A 249 6.86 13.97 11.87
CA LEU A 249 8.00 14.87 11.70
C LEU A 249 9.04 14.16 10.83
N SER A 250 9.49 14.82 9.76
CA SER A 250 10.52 14.29 8.86
C SER A 250 11.73 15.21 8.88
N PHE A 251 12.93 14.63 8.85
CA PHE A 251 14.19 15.39 8.86
C PHE A 251 15.34 14.59 8.25
N VAL A 252 16.40 15.28 7.91
CA VAL A 252 17.66 14.66 7.47
C VAL A 252 18.66 14.71 8.61
N LEU A 253 19.11 13.54 9.02
CA LEU A 253 20.11 13.35 10.07
C LEU A 253 21.49 13.12 9.44
N LYS A 254 22.46 13.89 9.88
CA LYS A 254 23.87 13.69 9.60
C LYS A 254 24.49 12.92 10.76
N VAL A 255 25.24 11.86 10.46
CA VAL A 255 25.93 11.02 11.45
C VAL A 255 27.41 10.93 11.08
N ASP A 256 28.28 11.12 12.06
CA ASP A 256 29.70 10.85 11.93
C ASP A 256 29.96 9.41 12.41
N THR A 257 30.37 8.53 11.50
CA THR A 257 30.63 7.12 11.77
C THR A 257 32.09 6.83 12.12
N GLY A 258 32.94 7.86 12.16
CA GLY A 258 34.40 7.70 12.30
C GLY A 258 35.10 7.28 11.00
N ASN A 259 34.38 6.72 10.03
CA ASN A 259 34.87 6.39 8.70
C ASN A 259 34.42 7.40 7.63
N GLY A 260 33.59 8.35 8.03
CA GLY A 260 33.03 9.38 7.17
C GLY A 260 31.72 9.91 7.72
N THR A 261 31.12 10.81 6.96
CA THR A 261 29.82 11.41 7.29
C THR A 261 28.73 10.76 6.46
N GLU A 262 27.74 10.17 7.10
CA GLU A 262 26.59 9.57 6.46
C GLU A 262 25.32 10.39 6.71
N TYR A 263 24.37 10.34 5.78
CA TYR A 263 23.10 11.05 5.87
C TYR A 263 21.94 10.05 5.85
N TYR A 264 20.87 10.41 6.57
CA TYR A 264 19.72 9.54 6.76
C TYR A 264 18.42 10.33 6.65
N ASN A 265 17.48 9.82 5.88
CA ASN A 265 16.08 10.24 5.96
C ASN A 265 15.47 9.65 7.23
N VAL A 266 14.96 10.49 8.10
CA VAL A 266 14.36 10.07 9.36
C VAL A 266 12.91 10.57 9.41
N LYS A 267 12.00 9.69 9.82
CA LYS A 267 10.61 10.04 10.07
C LYS A 267 10.19 9.57 11.45
N GLU A 268 9.67 10.49 12.24
CA GLU A 268 9.12 10.25 13.57
C GLU A 268 7.60 10.41 13.51
N ASN A 269 6.88 9.46 14.07
CA ASN A 269 5.44 9.47 14.19
C ASN A 269 5.05 9.41 15.67
N TYR A 270 4.17 10.30 16.08
CA TYR A 270 3.70 10.45 17.46
C TYR A 270 2.19 10.28 17.51
N ARG A 271 1.69 9.49 18.46
CA ARG A 271 0.28 9.44 18.80
C ARG A 271 0.11 9.62 20.30
N PHE A 272 -0.62 10.64 20.70
CA PHE A 272 -0.74 11.03 22.09
C PHE A 272 -2.06 11.71 22.41
N SER A 273 -2.38 11.76 23.70
CA SER A 273 -3.43 12.60 24.27
C SER A 273 -2.81 13.76 25.02
N TYR A 274 -3.34 14.96 24.80
CA TYR A 274 -2.93 16.16 25.50
C TYR A 274 -4.03 16.61 26.45
N THR A 275 -3.66 16.85 27.71
CA THR A 275 -4.47 17.56 28.70
C THR A 275 -3.65 18.69 29.24
N THR A 276 -4.28 19.72 29.80
CA THR A 276 -3.57 20.84 30.42
C THR A 276 -2.64 20.47 31.58
N ASN A 277 -2.81 19.25 32.13
CA ASN A 277 -2.00 18.77 33.25
C ASN A 277 -0.93 17.76 32.84
N ARG A 278 -1.16 17.01 31.75
CA ARG A 278 -0.28 15.89 31.34
C ARG A 278 -0.50 15.49 29.90
N VAL A 279 0.59 15.04 29.26
CA VAL A 279 0.56 14.31 27.97
C VAL A 279 0.67 12.81 28.23
N TYR A 280 -0.12 12.02 27.50
CA TYR A 280 -0.04 10.56 27.48
C TYR A 280 0.36 10.13 26.06
N LEU A 281 1.57 9.62 25.91
CA LEU A 281 2.06 9.07 24.64
C LEU A 281 1.50 7.65 24.48
N TYR A 282 0.75 7.41 23.41
CA TYR A 282 0.15 6.11 23.09
C TYR A 282 0.97 5.31 22.11
N ASN A 283 1.65 6.00 21.19
CA ASN A 283 2.60 5.41 20.30
C ASN A 283 3.66 6.43 19.87
N TYR A 284 4.85 5.92 19.68
CA TYR A 284 5.98 6.59 19.06
C TYR A 284 6.67 5.58 18.15
N GLU A 285 6.99 5.97 16.95
CA GLU A 285 7.83 5.19 16.07
C GLU A 285 8.76 6.11 15.27
N ARG A 286 9.94 5.60 14.96
CA ARG A 286 10.92 6.27 14.13
C ARG A 286 11.47 5.29 13.12
N THR A 287 11.43 5.68 11.85
CA THR A 287 12.18 5.03 10.78
C THR A 287 13.41 5.84 10.42
N MET A 288 14.50 5.16 10.05
CA MET A 288 15.76 5.78 9.67
C MET A 288 16.33 5.02 8.47
N GLU A 289 16.45 5.70 7.33
CA GLU A 289 16.82 5.15 6.04
C GLU A 289 18.10 5.82 5.54
N ALA A 290 19.14 5.03 5.23
CA ALA A 290 20.41 5.61 4.76
C ALA A 290 20.26 6.22 3.36
N ILE A 291 20.72 7.46 3.17
CA ILE A 291 20.89 8.06 1.85
C ILE A 291 22.16 7.45 1.25
N PHE A 292 22.04 6.82 0.08
CA PHE A 292 23.16 6.14 -0.55
C PHE A 292 24.26 7.13 -0.97
N ASP A 293 25.51 6.83 -0.58
CA ASP A 293 26.69 7.55 -1.03
C ASP A 293 27.80 6.53 -1.35
N VAL A 294 28.18 6.48 -2.60
CA VAL A 294 29.22 5.56 -3.11
C VAL A 294 30.56 5.74 -2.39
N ASN A 295 30.90 6.95 -1.94
CA ASN A 295 32.16 7.23 -1.27
C ASN A 295 32.23 6.62 0.13
N LEU A 296 31.11 6.28 0.72
CA LEU A 296 30.99 5.69 2.06
C LEU A 296 30.85 4.17 2.04
N THR A 297 30.92 3.56 0.86
CA THR A 297 30.94 2.12 0.73
C THR A 297 32.19 1.58 1.42
N SER A 298 31.99 0.94 2.58
CA SER A 298 33.09 0.23 3.23
C SER A 298 33.48 -0.96 2.36
N LEU A 299 34.70 -0.94 1.86
CA LEU A 299 35.28 -1.95 1.02
C LEU A 299 35.60 -3.21 1.84
N SER A 300 34.67 -4.14 1.93
CA SER A 300 35.08 -5.52 2.04
C SER A 300 35.21 -6.05 0.61
N LYS A 301 36.31 -6.77 0.31
CA LYS A 301 36.67 -7.15 -1.08
C LYS A 301 35.56 -7.78 -1.93
N SER A 302 34.46 -8.25 -1.33
CA SER A 302 33.36 -8.94 -2.01
C SER A 302 31.99 -8.36 -1.71
N GLN A 303 31.91 -7.25 -0.99
CA GLN A 303 30.64 -6.64 -0.60
C GLN A 303 30.76 -5.12 -0.62
N PHE A 304 29.69 -4.44 -1.01
CA PHE A 304 29.61 -3.01 -0.78
C PHE A 304 28.36 -2.65 0.02
N LYS A 305 28.51 -1.66 0.90
CA LYS A 305 27.48 -1.18 1.79
C LYS A 305 26.45 -0.36 1.01
N ILE A 306 25.18 -0.61 1.27
CA ILE A 306 24.07 0.23 0.82
C ILE A 306 23.41 1.00 1.98
N GLY A 307 23.56 0.53 3.22
CA GLY A 307 23.15 1.26 4.41
C GLY A 307 22.13 0.54 5.27
N ILE A 308 21.37 1.32 6.08
CA ILE A 308 20.26 0.80 6.90
C ILE A 308 18.93 1.15 6.27
N THR A 309 17.96 0.23 6.40
CA THR A 309 16.57 0.42 5.96
C THR A 309 15.61 -0.37 6.84
N ASN A 310 14.40 0.13 6.98
CA ASN A 310 13.29 -0.60 7.61
C ASN A 310 12.63 -1.60 6.63
N ASN A 311 12.90 -1.49 5.32
CA ASN A 311 12.40 -2.43 4.32
C ASN A 311 13.41 -3.56 4.07
N PRO A 312 13.18 -4.80 4.54
CA PRO A 312 14.08 -5.91 4.30
C PRO A 312 14.05 -6.43 2.85
N ASN A 313 13.00 -6.10 2.08
CA ASN A 313 12.77 -6.57 0.73
C ASN A 313 13.34 -5.56 -0.28
N ILE A 314 14.67 -5.54 -0.41
CA ILE A 314 15.36 -4.68 -1.36
C ILE A 314 15.18 -5.28 -2.75
N GLU A 315 14.52 -4.55 -3.66
CA GLU A 315 14.34 -4.99 -5.03
C GLU A 315 15.67 -4.91 -5.79
N PHE A 316 16.09 -6.02 -6.40
CA PHE A 316 17.25 -6.07 -7.26
C PHE A 316 17.10 -7.09 -8.39
N ILE A 317 17.87 -6.94 -9.44
CA ILE A 317 17.95 -7.86 -10.58
C ILE A 317 19.40 -7.92 -11.08
N THR A 318 19.80 -9.06 -11.61
CA THR A 318 21.10 -9.25 -12.28
C THR A 318 20.91 -9.59 -13.74
N ASN A 319 21.94 -9.32 -14.56
CA ASN A 319 22.01 -9.90 -15.91
C ASN A 319 22.39 -11.39 -15.80
N LYS A 320 22.33 -12.12 -16.92
CA LYS A 320 22.45 -13.57 -16.96
C LYS A 320 23.79 -14.12 -16.44
N ASP A 321 24.88 -13.37 -16.54
CA ASP A 321 26.22 -13.77 -16.08
C ASP A 321 26.62 -13.15 -14.73
N ASP A 322 25.68 -12.46 -14.07
CA ASP A 322 25.86 -11.76 -12.78
C ASP A 322 27.04 -10.75 -12.80
N SER A 323 27.32 -10.15 -13.95
CA SER A 323 28.33 -9.10 -14.11
C SER A 323 27.78 -7.69 -13.85
N ILE A 324 26.45 -7.54 -13.88
CA ILE A 324 25.75 -6.28 -13.65
C ILE A 324 24.58 -6.55 -12.71
N VAL A 325 24.41 -5.69 -11.71
CA VAL A 325 23.29 -5.69 -10.78
C VAL A 325 22.61 -4.33 -10.78
N ALA A 326 21.28 -4.31 -10.89
CA ALA A 326 20.49 -3.12 -10.63
C ALA A 326 19.66 -3.32 -9.36
N PHE A 327 19.53 -2.27 -8.57
CA PHE A 327 18.80 -2.31 -7.29
C PHE A 327 18.08 -0.99 -7.02
N VAL A 328 16.98 -1.07 -6.28
CA VAL A 328 16.23 0.09 -5.82
C VAL A 328 16.61 0.38 -4.37
N TRP A 329 17.01 1.62 -4.11
CA TRP A 329 17.31 2.08 -2.77
C TRP A 329 16.72 3.47 -2.54
N ASN A 330 15.96 3.66 -1.46
CA ASN A 330 15.28 4.93 -1.16
C ASN A 330 14.52 5.51 -2.36
N LYS A 331 13.83 4.63 -3.13
CA LYS A 331 13.03 5.00 -4.31
C LYS A 331 13.84 5.56 -5.48
N GLU A 332 15.12 5.30 -5.49
CA GLU A 332 16.06 5.60 -6.56
C GLU A 332 16.58 4.29 -7.18
N LEU A 333 16.87 4.30 -8.46
CA LEU A 333 17.37 3.13 -9.18
C LEU A 333 18.84 3.28 -9.47
N TYR A 334 19.61 2.27 -9.08
CA TYR A 334 21.06 2.19 -9.31
C TYR A 334 21.41 0.96 -10.15
N SER A 335 22.49 1.06 -10.92
CA SER A 335 23.09 -0.06 -11.66
C SER A 335 24.58 -0.13 -11.39
N TYR A 336 25.07 -1.28 -10.95
CA TYR A 336 26.49 -1.52 -10.69
C TYR A 336 27.06 -2.55 -11.68
N SER A 337 28.13 -2.16 -12.37
CA SER A 337 28.90 -3.04 -13.28
C SER A 337 30.16 -3.50 -12.58
N LEU A 338 30.29 -4.82 -12.38
CA LEU A 338 31.45 -5.42 -11.74
C LEU A 338 32.71 -5.20 -12.59
N GLY A 339 32.63 -5.45 -13.91
CA GLY A 339 33.77 -5.36 -14.81
C GLY A 339 34.35 -3.95 -14.94
N GLU A 340 33.52 -2.91 -14.85
CA GLU A 340 33.91 -1.51 -14.93
C GLU A 340 34.18 -0.90 -13.55
N ASN A 341 33.79 -1.57 -12.48
CA ASN A 341 33.75 -1.04 -11.11
C ASN A 341 33.06 0.34 -11.08
N LYS A 342 31.88 0.42 -11.67
CA LYS A 342 31.11 1.67 -11.84
C LYS A 342 29.68 1.51 -11.38
N ILE A 343 29.20 2.46 -10.57
CA ILE A 343 27.80 2.64 -10.20
C ILE A 343 27.21 3.78 -11.01
N VAL A 344 26.06 3.57 -11.57
CA VAL A 344 25.28 4.59 -12.26
C VAL A 344 23.96 4.78 -11.51
N GLN A 345 23.63 6.01 -11.13
CA GLN A 345 22.29 6.37 -10.69
C GLN A 345 21.41 6.47 -11.94
N VAL A 346 20.60 5.44 -12.15
CA VAL A 346 19.78 5.32 -13.36
C VAL A 346 18.57 6.26 -13.30
N PHE A 347 17.96 6.38 -12.10
CA PHE A 347 16.80 7.25 -11.91
C PHE A 347 16.78 7.80 -10.48
N SER A 348 16.52 9.10 -10.36
CA SER A 348 16.24 9.80 -9.11
C SER A 348 15.39 11.05 -9.39
N PHE A 349 14.51 11.40 -8.44
CA PHE A 349 13.90 12.75 -8.40
C PHE A 349 14.76 13.76 -7.62
N LYS A 350 15.79 13.33 -6.93
CA LYS A 350 16.73 14.22 -6.23
C LYS A 350 17.67 14.89 -7.22
N GLN A 351 18.12 16.06 -6.87
CA GLN A 351 19.09 16.83 -7.66
C GLN A 351 20.15 17.44 -6.73
N ASP A 352 21.29 17.81 -7.28
CA ASP A 352 22.41 18.42 -6.55
C ASP A 352 22.09 19.74 -5.83
N ASN A 353 20.95 20.35 -6.13
CA ASN A 353 20.51 21.65 -5.62
C ASN A 353 19.97 21.66 -4.19
N THR A 354 20.05 20.56 -3.45
CA THR A 354 19.63 20.46 -2.04
C THR A 354 18.24 21.06 -1.74
N ASP A 355 17.24 20.79 -2.58
CA ASP A 355 15.85 21.05 -2.22
C ASP A 355 15.30 19.92 -1.32
N PHE A 356 15.73 19.94 -0.07
CA PHE A 356 15.32 18.90 0.90
C PHE A 356 13.81 18.72 1.02
N ILE A 357 13.01 19.75 0.78
CA ILE A 357 11.55 19.63 0.82
C ILE A 357 11.06 18.68 -0.25
N ARG A 358 11.60 18.76 -1.46
CA ARG A 358 11.29 17.84 -2.56
C ARG A 358 11.95 16.49 -2.39
N ASP A 359 13.19 16.48 -2.00
CA ASP A 359 14.00 15.26 -1.88
C ASP A 359 13.47 14.31 -0.80
N THR A 360 12.84 14.85 0.25
CA THR A 360 12.17 14.07 1.31
C THR A 360 10.71 13.76 1.03
N TYR A 361 10.13 14.18 -0.10
CA TYR A 361 8.76 13.88 -0.47
C TYR A 361 8.67 12.54 -1.21
N GLU A 362 8.47 11.47 -0.48
CA GLU A 362 8.59 10.09 -0.93
C GLU A 362 7.24 9.48 -1.40
N LYS A 363 6.43 10.21 -2.18
CA LYS A 363 5.14 9.75 -2.68
C LYS A 363 5.23 9.12 -4.09
N HIS A 364 6.29 8.36 -4.33
CA HIS A 364 6.50 7.57 -5.54
C HIS A 364 7.25 6.29 -5.21
N ASP A 365 7.26 5.33 -6.12
CA ASP A 365 8.12 4.13 -6.08
C ASP A 365 8.68 3.85 -7.46
N VAL A 366 9.77 3.08 -7.48
CA VAL A 366 10.43 2.58 -8.69
C VAL A 366 10.34 1.05 -8.69
N LYS A 367 9.99 0.45 -9.84
CA LYS A 367 9.88 -0.99 -10.02
C LYS A 367 10.70 -1.45 -11.23
N ILE A 368 11.59 -2.41 -11.03
CA ILE A 368 12.40 -2.98 -12.10
C ILE A 368 11.55 -4.00 -12.86
N VAL A 369 11.39 -3.80 -14.18
CA VAL A 369 10.66 -4.73 -15.05
C VAL A 369 11.58 -5.81 -15.58
N SER A 370 12.71 -5.42 -16.19
CA SER A 370 13.66 -6.37 -16.77
C SER A 370 15.05 -5.77 -16.92
N MET A 371 16.06 -6.64 -17.03
CA MET A 371 17.42 -6.31 -17.44
C MET A 371 17.83 -7.27 -18.56
N ASP A 372 18.45 -6.76 -19.62
CA ASP A 372 19.04 -7.60 -20.68
C ASP A 372 20.50 -7.99 -20.37
N GLU A 373 21.11 -8.80 -21.24
CA GLU A 373 22.49 -9.26 -21.06
C GLU A 373 23.52 -8.13 -21.06
N SER A 374 23.23 -6.99 -21.72
CA SER A 374 24.09 -5.81 -21.79
C SER A 374 23.93 -4.86 -20.60
N GLY A 375 22.95 -5.13 -19.73
CA GLY A 375 22.61 -4.29 -18.58
C GLY A 375 21.67 -3.13 -18.91
N ASN A 376 21.01 -3.15 -20.07
CA ASN A 376 19.92 -2.22 -20.34
C ASN A 376 18.71 -2.60 -19.47
N LEU A 377 18.01 -1.59 -18.95
CA LEU A 377 16.90 -1.78 -18.02
C LEU A 377 15.57 -1.32 -18.66
N SER A 378 14.51 -2.01 -18.28
CA SER A 378 13.16 -1.44 -18.32
C SER A 378 12.65 -1.30 -16.88
N PHE A 379 12.09 -0.16 -16.54
CA PHE A 379 11.59 0.10 -15.20
C PHE A 379 10.39 1.05 -15.23
N ILE A 380 9.59 0.98 -14.19
CA ILE A 380 8.40 1.80 -13.99
C ILE A 380 8.63 2.73 -12.82
N VAL A 381 8.31 4.02 -12.98
CA VAL A 381 8.17 4.97 -11.89
C VAL A 381 6.69 5.27 -11.73
N TYR A 382 6.15 5.12 -10.54
CA TYR A 382 4.73 5.36 -10.30
C TYR A 382 4.49 6.12 -9.00
N GLY A 383 3.44 6.91 -8.99
CA GLY A 383 3.08 7.78 -7.89
C GLY A 383 3.02 9.25 -8.26
N TYR A 384 3.34 10.11 -7.31
CA TYR A 384 3.42 11.55 -7.52
C TYR A 384 4.73 11.90 -8.22
N MET A 385 4.60 12.55 -9.38
CA MET A 385 5.75 13.00 -10.15
C MET A 385 6.30 14.30 -9.54
N ASN A 386 7.41 14.16 -8.86
CA ASN A 386 7.96 15.20 -8.00
C ASN A 386 8.66 16.32 -8.79
N ARG A 387 9.15 16.00 -9.98
CA ARG A 387 9.86 16.91 -10.92
C ARG A 387 9.56 16.52 -12.36
N GLY A 388 10.06 17.30 -13.29
CA GLY A 388 10.01 17.03 -14.72
C GLY A 388 8.70 17.40 -15.37
N GLU A 389 8.44 16.87 -16.55
CA GLU A 389 7.29 17.23 -17.38
C GLU A 389 5.94 16.96 -16.69
N TYR A 390 5.88 15.94 -15.86
CA TYR A 390 4.66 15.54 -15.15
C TYR A 390 4.60 16.04 -13.71
N GLU A 391 5.42 17.02 -13.33
CA GLU A 391 5.42 17.60 -11.99
C GLU A 391 4.01 17.91 -11.49
N GLY A 392 3.69 17.46 -10.28
CA GLY A 392 2.40 17.65 -9.65
C GLY A 392 1.27 16.74 -10.17
N ARG A 393 1.59 15.71 -10.93
CA ARG A 393 0.62 14.70 -11.38
C ARG A 393 0.90 13.35 -10.72
N VAL A 394 -0.13 12.56 -10.55
CA VAL A 394 0.00 11.15 -10.19
C VAL A 394 -0.09 10.31 -11.46
N GLY A 395 0.78 9.35 -11.62
CA GLY A 395 0.80 8.52 -12.81
C GLY A 395 1.78 7.37 -12.76
N ILE A 396 1.91 6.70 -13.89
CA ILE A 396 2.84 5.59 -14.12
C ILE A 396 3.65 5.96 -15.35
N VAL A 397 4.97 6.00 -15.22
CA VAL A 397 5.90 6.21 -16.34
C VAL A 397 6.74 4.97 -16.54
N LEU A 398 6.77 4.47 -17.77
CA LEU A 398 7.66 3.40 -18.20
C LEU A 398 8.88 4.01 -18.84
N TYR A 399 10.04 3.67 -18.33
CA TYR A 399 11.33 4.06 -18.88
C TYR A 399 12.13 2.85 -19.39
N THR A 400 12.98 3.12 -20.37
CA THR A 400 14.08 2.23 -20.74
C THR A 400 15.41 2.94 -20.51
N TYR A 401 16.37 2.24 -19.94
CA TYR A 401 17.74 2.70 -19.75
C TYR A 401 18.66 2.03 -20.76
N ASP A 402 19.34 2.83 -21.57
CA ASP A 402 20.42 2.40 -22.45
C ASP A 402 21.74 2.60 -21.75
N ARG A 403 22.37 1.52 -21.30
CA ARG A 403 23.62 1.55 -20.56
C ARG A 403 24.77 2.10 -21.38
N ALA A 404 24.86 1.76 -22.67
CA ALA A 404 25.94 2.19 -23.54
C ALA A 404 25.92 3.71 -23.78
N LEU A 405 24.72 4.29 -23.85
CA LEU A 405 24.53 5.74 -24.04
C LEU A 405 24.39 6.50 -22.72
N GLY A 406 24.25 5.80 -21.60
CA GLY A 406 24.09 6.42 -20.27
C GLY A 406 22.84 7.31 -20.18
N ARG A 407 21.72 6.89 -20.78
CA ARG A 407 20.50 7.70 -20.83
C ARG A 407 19.25 6.87 -20.59
N ILE A 408 18.20 7.51 -20.09
CA ILE A 408 16.85 6.94 -19.98
C ILE A 408 15.94 7.56 -21.06
N GLU A 409 15.03 6.75 -21.58
CA GLU A 409 14.00 7.18 -22.53
C GLU A 409 12.63 6.86 -21.96
N GLU A 410 11.73 7.84 -22.03
CA GLU A 410 10.33 7.62 -21.73
C GLU A 410 9.64 6.84 -22.84
N GLN A 411 8.97 5.77 -22.47
CA GLN A 411 8.26 4.90 -23.41
C GLN A 411 6.74 5.08 -23.32
N MET A 412 6.21 5.33 -22.12
CA MET A 412 4.78 5.44 -21.87
C MET A 412 4.52 6.23 -20.61
N TYR A 413 3.51 7.09 -20.61
CA TYR A 413 2.94 7.75 -19.44
C TYR A 413 1.45 7.43 -19.31
N ILE A 414 1.03 6.96 -18.13
CA ILE A 414 -0.38 6.71 -17.80
C ILE A 414 -0.78 7.69 -16.68
N PRO A 415 -1.58 8.72 -16.96
CA PRO A 415 -2.11 9.60 -15.92
C PRO A 415 -3.12 8.86 -15.05
N ILE A 416 -3.00 9.01 -13.73
CA ILE A 416 -3.85 8.35 -12.73
C ILE A 416 -4.58 9.41 -11.91
N ASN A 417 -5.89 9.21 -11.70
CA ASN A 417 -6.72 10.09 -10.87
C ASN A 417 -6.97 9.48 -9.49
N ALA A 418 -5.91 9.11 -8.82
CA ALA A 418 -5.94 8.58 -7.45
C ALA A 418 -4.74 9.11 -6.68
N THR A 419 -4.75 8.96 -5.36
CA THR A 419 -3.56 9.25 -4.54
C THR A 419 -2.47 8.21 -4.77
N TYR A 420 -1.22 8.55 -4.44
CA TYR A 420 -0.11 7.62 -4.52
C TYR A 420 -0.37 6.34 -3.70
N GLU A 421 -0.92 6.48 -2.49
CA GLU A 421 -1.21 5.35 -1.60
C GLU A 421 -2.19 4.36 -2.25
N VAL A 422 -3.24 4.87 -2.88
CA VAL A 422 -4.20 4.01 -3.61
C VAL A 422 -3.53 3.40 -4.84
N LEU A 423 -2.78 4.18 -5.60
CA LEU A 423 -2.07 3.66 -6.77
C LEU A 423 -1.08 2.55 -6.39
N LYS A 424 -0.36 2.73 -5.29
CA LYS A 424 0.58 1.72 -4.77
C LYS A 424 -0.10 0.37 -4.49
N GLU A 425 -1.29 0.42 -3.94
CA GLU A 425 -2.09 -0.78 -3.70
C GLU A 425 -2.74 -1.34 -4.97
N GLU A 426 -3.01 -0.51 -5.96
CA GLU A 426 -3.66 -0.93 -7.21
C GLU A 426 -2.69 -1.44 -8.28
N ILE A 427 -1.44 -0.99 -8.25
CA ILE A 427 -0.40 -1.50 -9.14
C ILE A 427 0.07 -2.87 -8.64
N GLY A 428 -0.26 -3.94 -9.34
CA GLY A 428 0.12 -5.29 -8.93
C GLY A 428 1.63 -5.52 -8.96
N ASP A 429 2.05 -6.61 -8.32
CA ASP A 429 3.46 -7.03 -8.35
C ASP A 429 3.91 -7.55 -9.71
N PHE A 430 2.97 -7.73 -10.63
CA PHE A 430 3.23 -8.24 -11.95
C PHE A 430 3.66 -7.13 -12.92
N ALA A 431 4.92 -7.20 -13.36
CA ALA A 431 5.44 -6.48 -14.52
C ALA A 431 6.52 -7.33 -15.19
N TYR A 432 6.40 -7.53 -16.51
CA TYR A 432 7.30 -8.38 -17.29
C TYR A 432 7.47 -7.85 -18.72
N ARG A 433 8.70 -7.80 -19.22
CA ARG A 433 9.02 -7.51 -20.63
C ARG A 433 9.52 -8.78 -21.30
N ASN A 434 8.95 -9.12 -22.44
CA ASN A 434 9.40 -10.25 -23.25
C ASN A 434 10.45 -9.87 -24.31
N ASP A 435 11.02 -10.87 -24.98
CA ASP A 435 12.04 -10.69 -26.02
C ASP A 435 11.51 -10.00 -27.30
N TYR A 436 10.20 -9.78 -27.42
CA TYR A 436 9.54 -9.10 -28.54
C TYR A 436 9.10 -7.66 -28.21
N ASP A 437 9.67 -7.06 -27.19
CA ASP A 437 9.37 -5.70 -26.73
C ASP A 437 7.90 -5.49 -26.31
N VAL A 438 7.25 -6.52 -25.81
CA VAL A 438 5.93 -6.44 -25.20
C VAL A 438 6.06 -6.43 -23.70
N ILE A 439 5.51 -5.39 -23.08
CA ILE A 439 5.45 -5.27 -21.61
C ILE A 439 4.06 -5.67 -21.16
N TYR A 440 3.99 -6.56 -20.18
CA TYR A 440 2.79 -6.96 -19.48
C TYR A 440 2.81 -6.37 -18.08
N PHE A 441 1.68 -5.84 -17.61
CA PHE A 441 1.53 -5.31 -16.25
C PHE A 441 0.07 -5.40 -15.80
N SER A 442 -0.15 -5.35 -14.49
CA SER A 442 -1.50 -5.33 -13.91
C SER A 442 -1.77 -4.05 -13.15
N ILE A 443 -2.97 -3.53 -13.31
CA ILE A 443 -3.50 -2.41 -12.52
C ILE A 443 -5.03 -2.47 -12.52
N TYR A 444 -5.67 -2.15 -11.40
CA TYR A 444 -7.13 -2.18 -11.24
C TYR A 444 -7.74 -3.52 -11.64
N ASN A 445 -7.18 -4.63 -11.15
CA ASN A 445 -7.61 -6.00 -11.46
C ASN A 445 -7.68 -6.29 -12.97
N THR A 446 -6.89 -5.55 -13.78
CA THR A 446 -6.83 -5.72 -15.23
C THR A 446 -5.39 -5.95 -15.66
N ILE A 447 -5.18 -6.98 -16.47
CA ILE A 447 -3.88 -7.29 -17.06
C ILE A 447 -3.80 -6.63 -18.44
N TYR A 448 -2.78 -5.82 -18.63
CA TYR A 448 -2.48 -5.13 -19.89
C TYR A 448 -1.22 -5.70 -20.56
N SER A 449 -1.17 -5.58 -21.87
CA SER A 449 0.06 -5.71 -22.65
C SER A 449 0.29 -4.44 -23.46
N TYR A 450 1.52 -3.93 -23.43
CA TYR A 450 1.94 -2.76 -24.19
C TYR A 450 3.12 -3.10 -25.07
N ASN A 451 2.98 -2.89 -26.38
CA ASN A 451 4.06 -3.14 -27.33
C ASN A 451 4.86 -1.85 -27.54
N LEU A 452 6.14 -1.86 -27.20
CA LEU A 452 7.02 -0.68 -27.25
C LEU A 452 7.21 -0.14 -28.68
N SER A 453 7.28 -1.01 -29.68
CA SER A 453 7.53 -0.59 -31.06
C SER A 453 6.30 0.02 -31.71
N SER A 454 5.12 -0.61 -31.54
CA SER A 454 3.86 -0.13 -32.15
C SER A 454 3.09 0.85 -31.26
N LYS A 455 3.52 1.07 -30.01
CA LYS A 455 2.87 1.91 -28.98
C LYS A 455 1.41 1.50 -28.72
N LEU A 456 1.09 0.22 -28.87
CA LEU A 456 -0.27 -0.29 -28.74
C LEU A 456 -0.49 -0.96 -27.38
N LEU A 457 -1.43 -0.41 -26.62
CA LEU A 457 -1.96 -1.02 -25.39
C LEU A 457 -3.12 -1.96 -25.73
N LYS A 458 -3.14 -3.15 -25.10
CA LYS A 458 -4.23 -4.11 -25.19
C LYS A 458 -4.59 -4.62 -23.82
N VAL A 459 -5.87 -4.84 -23.59
CA VAL A 459 -6.37 -5.60 -22.44
C VAL A 459 -6.18 -7.09 -22.71
N VAL A 460 -5.55 -7.78 -21.78
CA VAL A 460 -5.30 -9.24 -21.82
C VAL A 460 -6.38 -9.99 -21.07
N ALA A 461 -6.70 -9.52 -19.84
CA ALA A 461 -7.75 -10.04 -18.98
C ALA A 461 -8.28 -8.92 -18.05
N GLU A 462 -9.56 -8.99 -17.71
CA GLU A 462 -10.26 -8.08 -16.81
C GLU A 462 -10.80 -8.85 -15.60
N ASN A 463 -11.06 -8.17 -14.48
CA ASN A 463 -11.61 -8.71 -13.24
C ASN A 463 -10.76 -9.86 -12.66
N VAL A 464 -9.45 -9.74 -12.75
CA VAL A 464 -8.50 -10.70 -12.19
C VAL A 464 -8.11 -10.25 -10.80
N ASP A 465 -8.67 -10.87 -9.77
CA ASP A 465 -8.35 -10.57 -8.38
C ASP A 465 -6.95 -11.09 -8.01
N ARG A 466 -6.29 -10.43 -7.05
CA ARG A 466 -4.93 -10.76 -6.63
C ARG A 466 -4.79 -12.20 -6.13
N ASP A 467 -5.78 -12.70 -5.42
CA ASP A 467 -5.78 -14.06 -4.86
C ASP A 467 -6.02 -15.14 -5.92
N GLN A 468 -6.39 -14.74 -7.14
CA GLN A 468 -6.69 -15.63 -8.26
C GLN A 468 -5.70 -15.51 -9.41
N PHE A 469 -4.49 -15.09 -9.07
CA PHE A 469 -3.44 -14.78 -10.02
C PHE A 469 -2.11 -15.36 -9.57
N VAL A 470 -1.41 -16.00 -10.47
CA VAL A 470 -0.02 -16.47 -10.31
C VAL A 470 0.84 -15.95 -11.44
N PHE A 471 1.96 -15.36 -11.10
CA PHE A 471 3.00 -14.95 -12.02
C PHE A 471 4.29 -15.74 -11.76
N SER A 472 4.89 -16.27 -12.80
CA SER A 472 6.22 -16.87 -12.77
C SER A 472 7.14 -16.17 -13.75
N ARG A 473 8.13 -15.45 -13.23
CA ARG A 473 9.16 -14.80 -14.04
C ARG A 473 10.08 -15.83 -14.69
N GLU A 474 10.45 -16.87 -13.94
CA GLU A 474 11.33 -17.94 -14.44
C GLU A 474 10.71 -18.73 -15.58
N ASN A 475 9.46 -19.16 -15.42
CA ASN A 475 8.73 -19.95 -16.41
C ASN A 475 7.95 -19.07 -17.40
N LYS A 476 8.06 -17.74 -17.27
CA LYS A 476 7.54 -16.73 -18.21
C LYS A 476 6.06 -16.89 -18.51
N PHE A 477 5.22 -17.05 -17.49
CA PHE A 477 3.77 -17.16 -17.65
C PHE A 477 3.00 -16.44 -16.55
N ILE A 478 1.73 -16.20 -16.84
CA ILE A 478 0.70 -15.88 -15.86
C ILE A 478 -0.42 -16.90 -15.90
N ALA A 479 -0.98 -17.23 -14.73
CA ALA A 479 -2.19 -18.02 -14.60
C ALA A 479 -3.22 -17.23 -13.80
N TYR A 480 -4.49 -17.24 -14.24
CA TYR A 480 -5.54 -16.44 -13.62
C TYR A 480 -6.92 -17.08 -13.80
N GLN A 481 -7.87 -16.62 -13.01
CA GLN A 481 -9.28 -17.00 -13.08
C GLN A 481 -10.16 -15.77 -13.33
N ASP A 482 -11.27 -15.95 -14.05
CA ASP A 482 -12.13 -14.85 -14.50
C ASP A 482 -13.19 -14.45 -13.46
N SER A 483 -13.28 -15.14 -12.32
CA SER A 483 -14.35 -14.94 -11.34
C SER A 483 -13.84 -15.09 -9.92
N SER A 484 -14.20 -14.13 -9.05
CA SER A 484 -14.01 -14.21 -7.60
C SER A 484 -14.91 -15.27 -6.92
N ASP A 485 -15.95 -15.78 -7.61
CA ASP A 485 -16.80 -16.85 -7.09
C ASP A 485 -16.12 -18.22 -7.31
N THR A 486 -15.29 -18.60 -6.36
CA THR A 486 -14.52 -19.86 -6.37
C THR A 486 -15.42 -21.11 -6.46
N THR A 487 -16.72 -21.00 -6.11
CA THR A 487 -17.69 -22.12 -6.23
C THR A 487 -18.08 -22.41 -7.68
N LYS A 488 -17.80 -21.50 -8.61
CA LYS A 488 -18.19 -21.60 -10.02
C LYS A 488 -17.04 -21.86 -10.96
N ASN A 489 -15.81 -21.56 -10.54
CA ASN A 489 -14.64 -21.67 -11.38
C ASN A 489 -14.40 -23.11 -11.81
N THR A 490 -14.34 -23.32 -13.12
CA THR A 490 -14.00 -24.62 -13.74
C THR A 490 -12.76 -24.54 -14.61
N VAL A 491 -12.16 -23.36 -14.75
CA VAL A 491 -11.05 -23.07 -15.67
C VAL A 491 -10.01 -22.19 -14.99
N ILE A 492 -8.75 -22.52 -15.22
CA ILE A 492 -7.61 -21.60 -15.01
C ILE A 492 -7.08 -21.24 -16.39
N HIS A 493 -7.01 -19.96 -16.70
CA HIS A 493 -6.40 -19.43 -17.90
C HIS A 493 -4.89 -19.30 -17.71
N VAL A 494 -4.12 -19.70 -18.68
CA VAL A 494 -2.66 -19.57 -18.65
C VAL A 494 -2.21 -18.83 -19.90
N LEU A 495 -1.43 -17.77 -19.73
CA LEU A 495 -0.79 -17.01 -20.79
C LEU A 495 0.72 -17.19 -20.69
N GLU A 496 1.33 -17.79 -21.69
CA GLU A 496 2.77 -17.79 -21.86
C GLU A 496 3.21 -16.43 -22.42
N LEU A 497 4.12 -15.75 -21.72
CA LEU A 497 4.42 -14.33 -21.94
C LEU A 497 5.35 -14.08 -23.13
N GLU A 498 6.22 -15.04 -23.49
CA GLU A 498 7.12 -14.84 -24.62
C GLU A 498 6.38 -14.86 -25.95
N LYS A 499 5.56 -15.86 -26.18
CA LYS A 499 4.85 -16.02 -27.47
C LYS A 499 3.43 -15.46 -27.44
N GLY A 500 2.93 -15.08 -26.24
CA GLY A 500 1.55 -14.65 -26.06
C GLY A 500 0.53 -15.77 -26.27
N THR A 501 0.95 -17.04 -26.14
CA THR A 501 0.07 -18.20 -26.32
C THR A 501 -0.82 -18.41 -25.10
N LYS A 502 -2.12 -18.60 -25.34
CA LYS A 502 -3.11 -18.87 -24.31
C LYS A 502 -3.43 -20.36 -24.25
N SER A 503 -3.43 -20.92 -23.07
CA SER A 503 -3.87 -22.28 -22.76
C SER A 503 -4.82 -22.28 -21.56
N LYS A 504 -5.39 -23.45 -21.21
CA LYS A 504 -6.36 -23.60 -20.13
C LYS A 504 -6.12 -24.90 -19.38
N ILE A 505 -6.33 -24.86 -18.07
CA ILE A 505 -6.48 -26.04 -17.21
C ILE A 505 -7.95 -26.10 -16.84
N GLU A 506 -8.63 -27.20 -17.20
CA GLU A 506 -10.08 -27.33 -17.05
C GLU A 506 -10.44 -28.56 -16.20
N VAL A 507 -11.51 -28.43 -15.44
CA VAL A 507 -12.13 -29.55 -14.70
C VAL A 507 -13.57 -29.75 -15.19
N PRO A 508 -14.16 -30.96 -14.98
CA PRO A 508 -15.55 -31.23 -15.33
C PRO A 508 -16.52 -30.25 -14.65
N ALA A 509 -17.70 -30.06 -15.25
CA ALA A 509 -18.68 -29.06 -14.80
C ALA A 509 -19.25 -29.32 -13.40
N ASP A 510 -19.15 -30.54 -12.88
CA ASP A 510 -19.52 -30.94 -11.52
C ASP A 510 -18.41 -30.70 -10.47
N HIS A 511 -17.27 -30.17 -10.92
CA HIS A 511 -16.13 -29.80 -10.07
C HIS A 511 -15.90 -28.31 -10.07
N THR A 512 -15.11 -27.82 -9.11
CA THR A 512 -14.51 -26.50 -9.11
C THR A 512 -12.99 -26.59 -9.02
N ILE A 513 -12.32 -25.57 -9.50
CA ILE A 513 -10.88 -25.44 -9.48
C ILE A 513 -10.52 -24.06 -8.91
N GLU A 514 -9.52 -24.00 -8.05
CA GLU A 514 -9.09 -22.78 -7.38
C GLU A 514 -7.56 -22.67 -7.44
N ILE A 515 -7.04 -21.51 -7.86
CA ILE A 515 -5.62 -21.19 -7.75
C ILE A 515 -5.30 -20.96 -6.27
N LEU A 516 -4.27 -21.66 -5.77
CA LEU A 516 -3.83 -21.58 -4.38
C LEU A 516 -2.49 -20.85 -4.23
N GLY A 517 -1.76 -20.66 -5.33
CA GLY A 517 -0.47 -20.00 -5.37
C GLY A 517 0.52 -20.66 -6.33
N SER A 518 1.80 -20.48 -6.06
CA SER A 518 2.87 -21.09 -6.84
C SER A 518 3.98 -21.66 -5.95
N ILE A 519 4.66 -22.69 -6.44
CA ILE A 519 5.85 -23.24 -5.84
C ILE A 519 6.86 -23.56 -6.95
N ASP A 520 8.09 -23.08 -6.79
CA ASP A 520 9.18 -23.32 -7.77
C ASP A 520 8.74 -22.89 -9.19
N GLY A 521 8.04 -21.76 -9.29
CA GLY A 521 7.52 -21.23 -10.55
C GLY A 521 6.42 -22.06 -11.20
N ASN A 522 5.81 -23.05 -10.53
CA ASN A 522 4.73 -23.87 -11.03
C ASN A 522 3.41 -23.54 -10.33
N ILE A 523 2.29 -23.77 -11.03
CA ILE A 523 0.94 -23.45 -10.52
C ILE A 523 0.53 -24.49 -9.48
N VAL A 524 0.06 -24.03 -8.32
CA VAL A 524 -0.59 -24.86 -7.31
C VAL A 524 -2.08 -24.58 -7.34
N TYR A 525 -2.90 -25.62 -7.51
CA TYR A 525 -4.34 -25.47 -7.52
C TYR A 525 -5.05 -26.61 -6.80
N GLY A 526 -6.24 -26.31 -6.27
CA GLY A 526 -7.14 -27.26 -5.62
C GLY A 526 -8.31 -27.64 -6.51
N VAL A 527 -8.83 -28.88 -6.35
CA VAL A 527 -10.04 -29.36 -7.02
C VAL A 527 -11.03 -29.88 -6.00
N SER A 528 -12.27 -29.42 -6.12
CA SER A 528 -13.38 -29.79 -5.26
C SER A 528 -14.58 -30.32 -6.06
N ASN A 529 -15.35 -31.26 -5.50
CA ASN A 529 -16.66 -31.60 -6.04
C ASN A 529 -17.67 -30.51 -5.63
N LYS A 530 -18.51 -30.05 -6.55
CA LYS A 530 -19.56 -29.08 -6.23
C LYS A 530 -20.58 -29.58 -5.19
N GLU A 531 -20.82 -30.89 -5.16
CA GLU A 531 -21.72 -31.53 -4.18
C GLU A 531 -21.15 -31.50 -2.75
N ASP A 532 -19.83 -31.35 -2.58
CA ASP A 532 -19.15 -31.30 -1.30
C ASP A 532 -19.10 -29.87 -0.72
N ILE A 533 -19.41 -28.85 -1.53
CA ILE A 533 -19.42 -27.45 -1.12
C ILE A 533 -20.61 -27.20 -0.21
N SER A 534 -20.34 -26.59 0.93
CA SER A 534 -21.36 -26.14 1.87
C SER A 534 -21.25 -24.63 2.14
N VAL A 535 -22.25 -24.05 2.77
CA VAL A 535 -22.26 -22.64 3.10
C VAL A 535 -22.21 -22.48 4.61
N ARG A 536 -21.26 -21.71 5.10
CA ARG A 536 -21.13 -21.33 6.51
C ARG A 536 -22.33 -20.47 6.93
N LYS A 537 -22.53 -20.28 8.23
CA LYS A 537 -23.65 -19.48 8.72
C LYS A 537 -23.56 -18.00 8.34
N ASP A 538 -22.36 -17.48 8.21
CA ASP A 538 -22.07 -16.14 7.73
C ASP A 538 -22.32 -15.95 6.22
N GLY A 539 -22.72 -17.01 5.50
CA GLY A 539 -22.96 -16.98 4.06
C GLY A 539 -21.72 -17.26 3.22
N THR A 540 -20.55 -17.42 3.81
CA THR A 540 -19.30 -17.72 3.08
C THR A 540 -19.25 -19.18 2.65
N PRO A 541 -18.71 -19.52 1.46
CA PRO A 541 -18.57 -20.89 1.02
C PRO A 541 -17.51 -21.64 1.85
N PHE A 542 -17.74 -22.94 2.05
CA PHE A 542 -16.76 -23.88 2.55
C PHE A 542 -16.48 -24.88 1.43
N ILE A 543 -15.26 -24.86 0.90
CA ILE A 543 -14.85 -25.58 -0.31
C ILE A 543 -13.82 -26.65 0.07
N PRO A 544 -14.23 -27.88 0.40
CA PRO A 544 -13.30 -28.95 0.72
C PRO A 544 -12.71 -29.56 -0.55
N MET A 545 -11.39 -29.37 -0.72
CA MET A 545 -10.65 -29.86 -1.88
C MET A 545 -10.26 -31.33 -1.66
N TYR A 546 -10.67 -32.21 -2.54
CA TYR A 546 -10.26 -33.62 -2.48
C TYR A 546 -8.91 -33.88 -3.11
N LYS A 547 -8.41 -32.92 -3.92
CA LYS A 547 -7.18 -33.05 -4.67
C LYS A 547 -6.42 -31.71 -4.75
N ILE A 548 -5.12 -31.74 -4.48
CA ILE A 548 -4.20 -30.62 -4.71
C ILE A 548 -3.23 -31.03 -5.81
N VAL A 549 -2.99 -30.12 -6.77
CA VAL A 549 -2.17 -30.38 -7.94
C VAL A 549 -1.11 -29.31 -8.10
N ILE A 550 0.11 -29.73 -8.42
CA ILE A 550 1.19 -28.85 -8.90
C ILE A 550 1.36 -29.16 -10.39
N ALA A 551 1.20 -28.15 -11.23
CA ALA A 551 1.31 -28.26 -12.69
C ALA A 551 2.21 -27.17 -13.28
N ASP A 552 2.86 -27.47 -14.40
CA ASP A 552 3.57 -26.47 -15.18
C ASP A 552 2.60 -25.60 -16.00
N TYR A 553 3.12 -24.56 -16.65
CA TYR A 553 2.32 -23.62 -17.46
C TYR A 553 1.63 -24.27 -18.66
N THR A 554 2.01 -25.46 -19.07
CA THR A 554 1.34 -26.21 -20.16
C THR A 554 0.15 -27.02 -19.64
N GLY A 555 -0.08 -27.05 -18.32
CA GLY A 555 -1.10 -27.86 -17.66
C GLY A 555 -0.64 -29.30 -17.39
N LYS A 556 0.63 -29.63 -17.63
CA LYS A 556 1.17 -30.95 -17.30
C LYS A 556 1.31 -31.09 -15.79
N ILE A 557 0.67 -32.10 -15.23
CA ILE A 557 0.72 -32.41 -13.81
C ILE A 557 2.12 -32.90 -13.44
N LEU A 558 2.77 -32.21 -12.54
CA LEU A 558 4.08 -32.55 -11.96
C LEU A 558 3.92 -33.37 -10.69
N LYS A 559 2.96 -33.00 -9.84
CA LYS A 559 2.62 -33.69 -8.61
C LYS A 559 1.12 -33.57 -8.33
N SER A 560 0.57 -34.62 -7.76
CA SER A 560 -0.82 -34.64 -7.33
C SER A 560 -0.89 -35.24 -5.94
N TYR A 561 -1.62 -34.58 -5.05
CA TYR A 561 -1.92 -35.01 -3.70
C TYR A 561 -3.42 -35.32 -3.61
N GLU A 562 -3.74 -36.59 -3.33
CA GLU A 562 -5.11 -37.06 -3.17
C GLU A 562 -5.10 -38.22 -2.18
N LYS A 563 -5.89 -38.14 -1.12
CA LYS A 563 -6.06 -39.20 -0.14
C LYS A 563 -7.55 -39.50 0.02
N LYS A 564 -7.92 -40.75 -0.15
CA LYS A 564 -9.32 -41.15 -0.06
C LYS A 564 -9.97 -40.79 1.26
N GLY A 565 -11.05 -40.00 1.22
CA GLY A 565 -11.82 -39.57 2.38
C GLY A 565 -11.19 -38.45 3.19
N ILE A 566 -10.05 -37.90 2.77
CA ILE A 566 -9.41 -36.73 3.37
C ILE A 566 -9.59 -35.56 2.41
N TYR A 567 -9.92 -34.41 2.96
CA TYR A 567 -10.16 -33.17 2.22
C TYR A 567 -9.22 -32.07 2.75
N THR A 568 -8.70 -31.27 1.88
CA THR A 568 -7.91 -30.07 2.24
C THR A 568 -8.87 -28.90 2.34
N THR A 569 -8.85 -28.19 3.46
CA THR A 569 -9.73 -27.04 3.75
C THR A 569 -9.05 -25.69 3.67
N ASN A 570 -7.71 -25.68 3.76
CA ASN A 570 -6.86 -24.51 3.55
C ASN A 570 -5.47 -24.96 3.10
N VAL A 571 -4.80 -24.11 2.34
CA VAL A 571 -3.41 -24.34 1.87
C VAL A 571 -2.59 -23.09 2.18
N GLU A 572 -1.46 -23.28 2.83
CA GLU A 572 -0.47 -22.24 3.08
C GLU A 572 0.83 -22.62 2.38
N ILE A 573 1.37 -21.70 1.57
CA ILE A 573 2.61 -21.94 0.80
C ILE A 573 3.66 -20.98 1.31
N GLU A 574 4.70 -21.52 1.92
CA GLU A 574 5.85 -20.75 2.38
C GLU A 574 7.14 -21.39 1.83
N ASP A 575 7.93 -20.59 1.13
CA ASP A 575 9.19 -21.04 0.50
C ASP A 575 9.03 -22.36 -0.29
N ASN A 576 9.56 -23.45 0.26
CA ASN A 576 9.55 -24.79 -0.34
C ASN A 576 8.57 -25.76 0.32
N VAL A 577 7.64 -25.26 1.11
CA VAL A 577 6.69 -26.04 1.89
C VAL A 577 5.26 -25.65 1.56
N ILE A 578 4.42 -26.63 1.28
CA ILE A 578 2.97 -26.44 1.22
C ILE A 578 2.36 -27.13 2.42
N GLU A 579 1.77 -26.38 3.34
CA GLU A 579 0.97 -26.93 4.44
C GLU A 579 -0.47 -27.13 3.96
N LEU A 580 -1.02 -28.30 4.24
CA LEU A 580 -2.38 -28.71 3.90
C LEU A 580 -3.18 -28.89 5.19
N ARG A 581 -4.06 -27.97 5.53
CA ARG A 581 -5.02 -28.17 6.61
C ARG A 581 -6.08 -29.14 6.15
N GLN A 582 -6.33 -30.18 6.94
CA GLN A 582 -7.12 -31.33 6.49
C GLN A 582 -8.36 -31.55 7.34
N ALA A 583 -9.39 -32.13 6.71
CA ALA A 583 -10.61 -32.57 7.35
C ALA A 583 -11.11 -33.89 6.78
N VAL A 584 -11.94 -34.59 7.55
CA VAL A 584 -12.67 -35.77 7.13
C VAL A 584 -14.18 -35.52 7.21
N LYS A 585 -15.00 -36.16 6.35
CA LYS A 585 -16.46 -36.08 6.48
C LYS A 585 -16.91 -36.59 7.83
N SER A 586 -17.82 -35.87 8.48
CA SER A 586 -18.36 -36.20 9.80
C SER A 586 -19.81 -35.74 9.89
N ASN A 587 -20.65 -36.57 10.41
CA ASN A 587 -22.07 -36.24 10.71
C ASN A 587 -22.21 -35.48 12.05
N ASP A 588 -21.12 -35.32 12.79
CA ASP A 588 -21.11 -34.65 14.10
C ASP A 588 -20.99 -33.14 14.00
N THR A 589 -20.76 -32.62 12.79
CA THR A 589 -20.59 -31.18 12.53
C THR A 589 -21.59 -30.69 11.49
N ILE A 590 -22.01 -29.45 11.60
CA ILE A 590 -23.01 -28.84 10.71
C ILE A 590 -22.49 -28.69 9.28
N LEU A 591 -21.18 -28.40 9.12
CA LEU A 591 -20.55 -28.33 7.81
C LEU A 591 -20.29 -29.69 7.19
N GLY A 592 -20.53 -30.80 7.96
CA GLY A 592 -20.29 -32.16 7.49
C GLY A 592 -18.81 -32.56 7.48
N TYR A 593 -17.90 -31.79 8.09
CA TYR A 593 -16.48 -32.03 8.12
C TYR A 593 -15.91 -31.79 9.51
N LYS A 594 -14.90 -32.60 9.89
CA LYS A 594 -14.16 -32.49 11.15
C LYS A 594 -12.68 -32.37 10.82
N ASP A 595 -12.03 -31.34 11.38
CA ASP A 595 -10.60 -31.12 11.21
C ASP A 595 -9.75 -32.26 11.79
N ILE A 596 -8.65 -32.54 11.12
CA ILE A 596 -7.60 -33.47 11.51
C ILE A 596 -6.24 -32.78 11.41
N SER A 597 -5.17 -33.49 11.76
CA SER A 597 -3.80 -32.95 11.65
C SER A 597 -3.47 -32.53 10.22
N SER A 598 -2.77 -31.39 10.07
CA SER A 598 -2.20 -30.94 8.79
C SER A 598 -1.23 -31.96 8.20
N ASP A 599 -1.10 -31.95 6.88
CA ASP A 599 -0.07 -32.65 6.13
C ASP A 599 0.78 -31.67 5.30
N PHE A 600 1.95 -32.11 4.82
CA PHE A 600 2.91 -31.22 4.17
C PHE A 600 3.39 -31.79 2.84
N ILE A 601 3.52 -30.91 1.83
CA ILE A 601 4.23 -31.22 0.61
C ILE A 601 5.54 -30.47 0.64
N LEU A 602 6.64 -31.19 0.70
CA LEU A 602 7.97 -30.60 0.67
C LEU A 602 8.50 -30.60 -0.78
N ASN A 603 9.04 -29.46 -1.20
CA ASN A 603 9.81 -29.34 -2.41
C ASN A 603 11.31 -29.37 -2.07
N LYS A 604 12.14 -29.89 -2.97
CA LYS A 604 13.58 -29.75 -2.83
C LYS A 604 13.95 -28.32 -3.13
N ALA A 605 14.67 -27.68 -2.22
CA ALA A 605 15.22 -26.35 -2.46
C ALA A 605 15.98 -26.34 -3.78
N SER A 606 15.67 -25.40 -4.63
CA SER A 606 16.47 -25.11 -5.82
C SER A 606 17.89 -24.77 -5.38
N THR A 607 18.87 -25.48 -5.90
CA THR A 607 20.29 -25.22 -5.62
C THR A 607 20.90 -24.18 -6.57
N LEU A 608 20.06 -23.33 -7.21
CA LEU A 608 20.55 -22.19 -7.95
C LEU A 608 21.23 -21.27 -6.91
N LYS A 609 22.55 -21.27 -6.92
CA LYS A 609 23.33 -20.32 -6.14
C LYS A 609 23.16 -18.95 -6.83
N GLU A 610 22.44 -18.07 -6.23
CA GLU A 610 22.55 -16.66 -6.58
C GLU A 610 23.98 -16.22 -6.31
N ASN A 611 24.65 -15.72 -7.33
CA ASN A 611 26.03 -15.26 -7.19
C ASN A 611 26.09 -13.87 -6.55
N ILE A 612 25.08 -13.04 -6.77
CA ILE A 612 24.89 -11.75 -6.13
C ILE A 612 23.69 -11.85 -5.19
N THR A 613 23.85 -11.42 -3.95
CA THR A 613 22.80 -11.47 -2.94
C THR A 613 22.79 -10.22 -2.08
N ILE A 614 21.64 -9.92 -1.48
CA ILE A 614 21.54 -8.94 -0.40
C ILE A 614 21.91 -9.64 0.91
N SER A 615 22.87 -9.09 1.62
CA SER A 615 23.35 -9.62 2.89
C SER A 615 23.22 -8.60 4.01
N LYS A 616 23.17 -9.08 5.26
CA LYS A 616 23.13 -8.24 6.46
C LYS A 616 24.43 -8.37 7.23
N ARG A 617 24.90 -7.28 7.80
CA ARG A 617 26.08 -7.24 8.66
C ARG A 617 25.79 -6.38 9.89
N VAL A 618 26.18 -6.88 11.05
CA VAL A 618 26.10 -6.11 12.29
C VAL A 618 27.39 -5.36 12.50
N THR A 619 27.27 -4.04 12.71
CA THR A 619 28.38 -3.14 13.01
C THR A 619 28.22 -2.55 14.40
N ASP A 620 29.33 -2.06 14.99
CA ASP A 620 29.30 -1.45 16.32
C ASP A 620 28.65 -0.05 16.33
N VAL A 621 28.53 0.58 15.17
CA VAL A 621 28.04 1.97 15.04
C VAL A 621 26.57 2.00 14.65
N MET A 622 26.21 1.36 13.52
CA MET A 622 24.84 1.44 12.95
C MET A 622 24.03 0.17 13.17
N LEU A 623 24.59 -0.84 13.84
CA LEU A 623 23.96 -2.14 14.06
C LEU A 623 23.75 -2.86 12.72
N THR A 624 22.54 -3.35 12.43
CA THR A 624 22.26 -4.10 11.19
C THR A 624 22.29 -3.19 9.98
N GLU A 625 23.25 -3.40 9.10
CA GLU A 625 23.38 -2.74 7.81
C GLU A 625 23.25 -3.73 6.66
N TYR A 626 22.76 -3.26 5.52
CA TYR A 626 22.60 -4.04 4.29
C TYR A 626 23.75 -3.84 3.33
N TYR A 627 24.11 -4.92 2.65
CA TYR A 627 25.23 -4.99 1.70
C TYR A 627 24.81 -5.77 0.46
N ILE A 628 25.31 -5.39 -0.69
CA ILE A 628 25.30 -6.24 -1.89
C ILE A 628 26.55 -7.10 -1.84
N SER A 629 26.36 -8.42 -1.76
CA SER A 629 27.44 -9.43 -1.81
C SER A 629 27.66 -9.84 -3.27
N LEU A 630 28.87 -9.68 -3.74
CA LEU A 630 29.26 -9.88 -5.12
C LEU A 630 29.58 -11.35 -5.41
N THR A 631 29.62 -11.71 -6.67
CA THR A 631 29.96 -13.05 -7.18
C THR A 631 31.26 -13.58 -6.57
N GLN A 632 31.29 -14.86 -6.22
CA GLN A 632 32.45 -15.52 -5.64
C GLN A 632 33.70 -15.39 -6.57
N GLY A 633 34.81 -14.90 -5.99
CA GLY A 633 36.04 -14.68 -6.75
C GLY A 633 36.21 -13.27 -7.30
N TYR A 634 35.15 -12.44 -7.26
CA TYR A 634 35.28 -11.02 -7.54
C TYR A 634 35.83 -10.25 -6.34
N THR A 635 36.78 -9.37 -6.59
CA THR A 635 37.33 -8.47 -5.55
C THR A 635 37.28 -7.04 -6.02
N MET A 636 36.69 -6.18 -5.21
CA MET A 636 36.62 -4.75 -5.42
C MET A 636 37.89 -4.10 -4.82
N ASP A 637 38.76 -3.58 -5.67
CA ASP A 637 40.08 -3.04 -5.25
C ASP A 637 40.04 -1.52 -5.00
N ALA A 638 38.97 -0.84 -5.45
CA ALA A 638 38.77 0.60 -5.29
C ALA A 638 37.28 0.93 -5.10
N ILE A 639 36.98 2.12 -4.58
CA ILE A 639 35.62 2.67 -4.55
C ILE A 639 35.12 2.75 -5.99
N PRO A 640 33.89 2.29 -6.28
CA PRO A 640 33.29 2.38 -7.61
C PRO A 640 33.25 3.82 -8.12
N ALA A 641 33.52 4.01 -9.40
CA ALA A 641 33.22 5.27 -10.03
C ALA A 641 31.69 5.53 -10.02
N PHE A 642 31.32 6.78 -9.82
CA PHE A 642 29.91 7.17 -9.80
C PHE A 642 29.58 8.02 -11.02
N ASP A 643 28.42 7.78 -11.60
CA ASP A 643 27.88 8.54 -12.73
C ASP A 643 26.35 8.65 -12.62
N GLU A 644 25.78 9.61 -13.32
CA GLU A 644 24.33 9.85 -13.38
C GLU A 644 23.87 9.77 -14.84
N THR A 645 22.63 9.29 -15.04
CA THR A 645 22.04 9.25 -16.37
C THR A 645 21.51 10.60 -16.80
N LYS A 646 21.48 10.80 -18.13
CA LYS A 646 20.73 11.89 -18.75
C LYS A 646 19.33 11.43 -19.12
N ASN A 647 18.33 12.22 -18.73
CA ASN A 647 16.96 11.98 -19.16
C ASN A 647 16.80 12.36 -20.63
N THR A 648 16.13 11.51 -21.39
CA THR A 648 15.69 11.82 -22.75
C THR A 648 14.18 11.81 -22.78
N VAL A 649 13.60 12.95 -23.08
CA VAL A 649 12.15 13.05 -23.28
C VAL A 649 11.87 12.84 -24.77
N ILE A 650 10.97 11.91 -25.08
CA ILE A 650 10.51 11.72 -26.45
C ILE A 650 9.52 12.84 -26.74
N LEU A 651 9.75 13.60 -27.81
CA LEU A 651 8.87 14.70 -28.25
C LEU A 651 7.49 14.22 -28.75
N GLU A 652 7.31 12.93 -28.98
CA GLU A 652 6.03 12.34 -29.33
C GLU A 652 5.17 12.12 -28.08
N ASP A 653 3.87 12.26 -28.20
CA ASP A 653 2.92 11.99 -27.11
C ASP A 653 2.99 10.51 -26.70
N THR A 654 3.59 10.25 -25.53
CA THR A 654 3.69 8.92 -24.94
C THR A 654 2.50 8.60 -24.03
N THR A 655 1.55 9.51 -23.92
CA THR A 655 0.40 9.39 -23.02
C THR A 655 -0.55 8.30 -23.47
N VAL A 656 -0.74 7.31 -22.59
CA VAL A 656 -1.68 6.21 -22.78
C VAL A 656 -2.77 6.30 -21.70
N ARG A 657 -4.00 6.09 -22.11
CA ARG A 657 -5.14 6.11 -21.17
C ARG A 657 -5.65 4.69 -20.97
N ILE A 658 -5.80 4.32 -19.70
CA ILE A 658 -6.45 3.09 -19.27
C ILE A 658 -7.84 3.38 -18.72
N ASN A 659 -8.68 2.36 -18.68
CA ASN A 659 -9.95 2.45 -17.99
C ASN A 659 -9.68 2.48 -16.49
N GLN A 660 -9.99 3.60 -15.83
CA GLN A 660 -9.88 3.75 -14.38
C GLN A 660 -11.28 3.60 -13.80
N PRO A 661 -11.50 2.67 -12.90
CA PRO A 661 -12.80 2.54 -12.26
C PRO A 661 -13.11 3.84 -11.52
N ALA A 662 -14.26 4.44 -11.83
CA ALA A 662 -14.70 5.67 -11.17
C ALA A 662 -14.96 5.43 -9.67
N TYR A 663 -15.19 4.18 -9.29
CA TYR A 663 -15.55 3.76 -7.94
C TYR A 663 -15.43 2.24 -7.81
N ARG A 664 -14.75 1.77 -6.77
CA ARG A 664 -14.74 0.36 -6.39
C ARG A 664 -15.58 0.20 -5.14
N GLU A 665 -16.65 -0.57 -5.24
CA GLU A 665 -17.52 -0.87 -4.11
C GLU A 665 -16.82 -1.80 -3.11
N ASN A 666 -17.18 -1.65 -1.84
CA ASN A 666 -16.78 -2.52 -0.74
C ASN A 666 -15.28 -2.55 -0.40
N LEU A 667 -14.54 -1.46 -0.64
CA LEU A 667 -13.17 -1.33 -0.18
C LEU A 667 -13.07 -0.67 1.19
N PHE A 668 -12.18 -1.21 2.01
CA PHE A 668 -11.82 -0.69 3.33
C PHE A 668 -10.33 -0.35 3.33
N TYR A 669 -10.02 0.87 3.74
CA TYR A 669 -8.67 1.41 3.78
C TYR A 669 -8.22 1.50 5.24
N ALA A 670 -7.19 0.75 5.61
CA ALA A 670 -6.51 0.91 6.88
C ALA A 670 -5.46 1.99 6.76
N TYR A 671 -5.49 2.96 7.66
CA TYR A 671 -4.56 4.09 7.73
C TYR A 671 -3.81 4.08 9.04
N SER A 672 -2.51 4.40 8.97
CA SER A 672 -1.72 4.76 10.14
C SER A 672 -0.81 5.94 9.80
N PHE A 673 -0.76 6.95 10.66
CA PHE A 673 0.06 8.15 10.51
C PHE A 673 -0.03 8.80 9.11
N GLY A 674 -1.23 8.84 8.53
CA GLY A 674 -1.49 9.47 7.23
C GLY A 674 -1.15 8.63 6.01
N ASN A 675 -0.67 7.40 6.18
CA ASN A 675 -0.40 6.48 5.07
C ASN A 675 -1.43 5.36 5.04
N VAL A 676 -1.80 4.89 3.85
CA VAL A 676 -2.55 3.64 3.68
C VAL A 676 -1.59 2.48 3.95
N ILE A 677 -2.00 1.56 4.81
CA ILE A 677 -1.21 0.39 5.19
C ILE A 677 -1.82 -0.92 4.70
N LEU A 678 -3.09 -0.89 4.31
CA LEU A 678 -3.79 -1.99 3.67
C LEU A 678 -5.05 -1.48 2.97
N VAL A 679 -5.34 -2.03 1.80
CA VAL A 679 -6.65 -1.93 1.13
C VAL A 679 -7.21 -3.34 0.98
N SER A 680 -8.41 -3.59 1.50
CA SER A 680 -9.04 -4.91 1.48
C SER A 680 -10.55 -4.80 1.28
N GLU A 681 -11.13 -5.80 0.67
CA GLU A 681 -12.59 -5.99 0.63
C GLU A 681 -13.13 -6.54 1.96
N TYR A 682 -12.25 -6.97 2.85
CA TYR A 682 -12.57 -7.56 4.15
C TYR A 682 -12.31 -6.57 5.29
N PRO A 683 -13.36 -5.98 5.89
CA PRO A 683 -13.18 -4.99 6.96
C PRO A 683 -12.44 -5.56 8.18
N GLY A 684 -12.58 -6.86 8.46
CA GLY A 684 -11.86 -7.50 9.56
C GLY A 684 -10.34 -7.49 9.39
N GLU A 685 -9.82 -7.66 8.18
CA GLU A 685 -8.38 -7.57 7.88
C GLU A 685 -7.87 -6.15 8.05
N SER A 686 -8.60 -5.18 7.49
CA SER A 686 -8.26 -3.76 7.63
C SER A 686 -8.25 -3.33 9.11
N ILE A 687 -9.19 -3.82 9.93
CA ILE A 687 -9.25 -3.51 11.36
C ILE A 687 -8.06 -4.13 12.10
N LYS A 688 -7.67 -5.37 11.81
CA LYS A 688 -6.48 -6.00 12.42
C LYS A 688 -5.22 -5.19 12.13
N MET A 689 -5.03 -4.84 10.86
CA MET A 689 -3.89 -4.04 10.44
C MET A 689 -3.89 -2.66 11.11
N ALA A 690 -5.04 -1.97 11.13
CA ALA A 690 -5.16 -0.68 11.82
C ALA A 690 -4.96 -0.80 13.33
N ASP A 691 -5.33 -1.91 13.96
CA ASP A 691 -5.10 -2.15 15.38
C ASP A 691 -3.61 -2.36 15.68
N GLU A 692 -2.93 -3.15 14.88
CA GLU A 692 -1.49 -3.42 15.00
C GLU A 692 -0.66 -2.13 14.86
N TYR A 693 -0.97 -1.32 13.85
CA TYR A 693 -0.24 -0.08 13.55
C TYR A 693 -0.87 1.18 14.16
N VAL A 694 -1.73 1.03 15.16
CA VAL A 694 -2.36 2.13 15.92
C VAL A 694 -3.08 3.14 15.02
N GLY A 695 -3.88 2.62 14.10
CA GLY A 695 -4.50 3.38 13.03
C GLY A 695 -6.03 3.44 13.10
N ALA A 696 -6.62 3.69 11.94
CA ALA A 696 -8.06 3.75 11.70
C ALA A 696 -8.42 3.09 10.36
N VAL A 697 -9.67 2.67 10.24
CA VAL A 697 -10.23 2.13 8.99
C VAL A 697 -11.34 3.07 8.50
N ILE A 698 -11.30 3.41 7.22
CA ILE A 698 -12.40 4.08 6.52
C ILE A 698 -12.94 3.18 5.41
N ASP A 699 -14.18 3.40 5.03
CA ASP A 699 -14.76 2.80 3.82
C ASP A 699 -14.44 3.64 2.57
N GLN A 700 -14.82 3.15 1.40
CA GLN A 700 -14.63 3.82 0.12
C GLN A 700 -15.37 5.17 0.01
N THR A 701 -16.26 5.50 0.93
CA THR A 701 -16.94 6.80 1.00
C THR A 701 -16.24 7.79 1.94
N GLY A 702 -15.10 7.40 2.54
CA GLY A 702 -14.37 8.20 3.52
C GLY A 702 -14.95 8.17 4.93
N LYS A 703 -15.99 7.35 5.17
CA LYS A 703 -16.57 7.20 6.52
C LYS A 703 -15.69 6.35 7.40
N LYS A 704 -15.55 6.74 8.65
CA LYS A 704 -14.80 5.99 9.65
C LYS A 704 -15.54 4.71 10.03
N VAL A 705 -14.92 3.59 9.76
CA VAL A 705 -15.42 2.24 10.09
C VAL A 705 -14.96 1.83 11.49
N TRP A 706 -13.68 2.08 11.80
CA TRP A 706 -13.07 1.71 13.07
C TRP A 706 -11.87 2.62 13.38
N GLU A 707 -11.56 2.80 14.68
CA GLU A 707 -10.38 3.57 15.11
C GLU A 707 -9.84 3.02 16.42
N ARG A 708 -8.53 2.77 16.46
CA ARG A 708 -7.85 2.36 17.67
C ARG A 708 -7.91 3.44 18.74
N GLY A 709 -8.27 3.01 19.96
CA GLY A 709 -8.34 3.91 21.13
C GLY A 709 -9.58 4.79 21.19
N ALA A 710 -10.49 4.74 20.22
CA ALA A 710 -11.77 5.46 20.27
C ALA A 710 -12.88 4.67 20.99
N LYS A 711 -12.58 3.47 21.50
CA LYS A 711 -13.50 2.67 22.31
C LYS A 711 -13.65 3.26 23.71
N ALA A 712 -14.88 3.51 24.14
CA ALA A 712 -15.18 3.95 25.52
C ALA A 712 -14.81 2.86 26.55
N LYS A 713 -14.54 3.26 27.81
CA LYS A 713 -14.22 2.29 28.88
C LYS A 713 -15.39 1.36 29.23
N LYS A 714 -16.63 1.80 29.00
CA LYS A 714 -17.87 1.06 29.18
C LYS A 714 -18.95 1.61 28.28
N ALA A 715 -19.86 0.77 27.83
CA ALA A 715 -21.02 1.19 27.05
C ALA A 715 -22.20 0.24 27.30
N GLN A 716 -23.42 0.78 27.17
CA GLN A 716 -24.66 0.00 27.23
C GLN A 716 -25.69 0.59 26.28
N ILE A 717 -26.18 -0.23 25.36
CA ILE A 717 -27.28 0.10 24.45
C ILE A 717 -28.57 -0.34 25.13
N SER A 718 -29.43 0.63 25.46
CA SER A 718 -30.65 0.37 26.26
C SER A 718 -31.90 0.07 25.46
N ASP A 719 -31.94 0.51 24.18
CA ASP A 719 -33.21 0.57 23.42
C ASP A 719 -33.41 -0.63 22.47
N ILE A 720 -32.71 -1.75 22.71
CA ILE A 720 -32.90 -2.98 21.94
C ILE A 720 -33.99 -3.83 22.57
N THR A 721 -35.09 -4.04 21.84
CA THR A 721 -36.16 -4.96 22.25
C THR A 721 -35.74 -6.41 21.98
N PRO A 722 -35.66 -7.27 23.00
CA PRO A 722 -35.24 -8.66 22.81
C PRO A 722 -36.23 -9.43 21.92
N VAL A 723 -35.68 -10.20 20.98
CA VAL A 723 -36.40 -11.14 20.13
C VAL A 723 -35.83 -12.53 20.36
N TYR A 724 -36.68 -13.52 20.57
CA TYR A 724 -36.28 -14.87 20.92
C TYR A 724 -36.62 -15.87 19.83
N VAL A 725 -35.92 -17.01 19.84
CA VAL A 725 -36.20 -18.15 18.96
C VAL A 725 -37.62 -18.63 19.12
N ASN A 726 -38.25 -18.91 18.02
CA ASN A 726 -39.58 -19.50 17.98
C ASN A 726 -39.65 -20.52 16.81
N GLY A 727 -40.78 -21.14 16.60
CA GLY A 727 -40.95 -22.18 15.56
C GLY A 727 -40.71 -21.71 14.12
N THR A 728 -40.52 -20.39 13.87
CA THR A 728 -40.34 -19.80 12.54
C THR A 728 -39.00 -19.07 12.37
N MET A 729 -38.31 -18.78 13.46
CA MET A 729 -37.03 -18.04 13.43
C MET A 729 -35.95 -18.76 14.26
N ASP A 730 -34.75 -18.87 13.72
CA ASP A 730 -33.54 -19.31 14.44
C ASP A 730 -32.87 -18.16 15.19
N SER A 731 -31.75 -18.44 15.87
CA SER A 731 -31.03 -17.43 16.67
C SER A 731 -30.42 -16.30 15.84
N LEU A 732 -29.97 -16.58 14.61
CA LEU A 732 -29.45 -15.56 13.72
C LEU A 732 -30.57 -14.67 13.18
N GLN A 733 -31.66 -15.24 12.72
CA GLN A 733 -32.83 -14.50 12.23
C GLN A 733 -33.42 -13.61 13.32
N ALA A 734 -33.46 -14.08 14.58
CA ALA A 734 -33.88 -13.29 15.75
C ALA A 734 -32.84 -12.15 16.02
N SER A 735 -31.54 -12.41 15.91
CA SER A 735 -30.50 -11.40 16.08
C SER A 735 -30.53 -10.31 14.99
N LEU A 736 -30.74 -10.71 13.74
CA LEU A 736 -30.95 -9.79 12.61
C LEU A 736 -32.19 -8.90 12.82
N LYS A 737 -33.28 -9.47 13.34
CA LYS A 737 -34.51 -8.72 13.66
C LYS A 737 -34.25 -7.68 14.77
N MET A 738 -33.47 -8.01 15.80
CA MET A 738 -33.11 -7.07 16.86
C MET A 738 -32.29 -5.91 16.29
N LEU A 739 -31.26 -6.18 15.46
CA LEU A 739 -30.41 -5.17 14.84
C LEU A 739 -31.20 -4.24 13.90
N LEU A 740 -32.06 -4.80 13.03
CA LEU A 740 -32.89 -4.03 12.11
C LEU A 740 -33.96 -3.21 12.84
N SER A 741 -34.62 -3.78 13.85
CA SER A 741 -35.62 -3.07 14.66
C SER A 741 -35.01 -1.92 15.44
N TYR A 742 -33.77 -2.06 15.94
CA TYR A 742 -33.02 -0.97 16.57
C TYR A 742 -32.81 0.21 15.62
N LYS A 743 -32.67 -0.05 14.32
CA LYS A 743 -32.59 0.98 13.25
C LYS A 743 -33.97 1.38 12.70
N ASN A 744 -35.07 1.09 13.42
CA ASN A 744 -36.46 1.35 13.01
C ASN A 744 -36.88 0.67 11.70
N VAL A 745 -36.22 -0.44 11.34
CA VAL A 745 -36.58 -1.28 10.19
C VAL A 745 -37.31 -2.50 10.69
N ASN A 746 -38.62 -2.57 10.39
CA ASN A 746 -39.48 -3.68 10.82
C ASN A 746 -39.82 -4.58 9.65
N ILE A 747 -39.07 -5.67 9.51
CA ILE A 747 -39.25 -6.68 8.45
C ILE A 747 -39.31 -8.08 9.07
N ASP A 748 -39.80 -9.04 8.28
CA ASP A 748 -39.76 -10.46 8.62
C ASP A 748 -38.40 -11.07 8.24
N THR A 749 -37.54 -11.29 9.24
CA THR A 749 -36.23 -11.87 9.05
C THR A 749 -36.20 -13.38 8.91
N SER A 750 -37.37 -14.06 9.07
CA SER A 750 -37.47 -15.50 8.80
C SER A 750 -37.24 -15.86 7.33
N SER A 751 -37.34 -14.86 6.44
CA SER A 751 -37.03 -15.00 5.01
C SER A 751 -35.52 -15.10 4.69
N TYR A 752 -34.66 -14.71 5.63
CA TYR A 752 -33.20 -14.85 5.43
C TYR A 752 -32.79 -16.32 5.32
N SER A 753 -31.98 -16.63 4.33
CA SER A 753 -31.39 -17.95 4.13
C SER A 753 -29.97 -17.86 3.64
N LYS A 754 -29.01 -18.42 4.40
CA LYS A 754 -27.60 -18.47 4.07
C LYS A 754 -27.28 -19.10 2.70
N ASN A 755 -28.17 -19.97 2.20
CA ASN A 755 -28.02 -20.62 0.89
C ASN A 755 -28.43 -19.71 -0.29
N LYS A 756 -29.03 -18.55 -0.01
CA LYS A 756 -29.47 -17.60 -1.03
C LYS A 756 -28.62 -16.35 -1.09
N GLU A 757 -28.13 -15.89 0.05
CA GLU A 757 -27.41 -14.64 0.16
C GLU A 757 -26.57 -14.56 1.43
N THR A 758 -25.53 -13.70 1.44
CA THR A 758 -24.75 -13.39 2.63
C THR A 758 -25.54 -12.48 3.58
N ILE A 759 -25.11 -12.40 4.84
CA ILE A 759 -25.72 -11.51 5.84
C ILE A 759 -25.59 -10.04 5.41
N GLU A 760 -24.44 -9.66 4.87
CA GLU A 760 -24.17 -8.31 4.39
C GLU A 760 -25.11 -7.94 3.25
N SER A 761 -25.27 -8.83 2.26
CA SER A 761 -26.19 -8.64 1.15
C SER A 761 -27.65 -8.50 1.64
N PHE A 762 -28.04 -9.31 2.63
CA PHE A 762 -29.37 -9.19 3.23
C PHE A 762 -29.55 -7.84 3.94
N LEU A 763 -28.61 -7.45 4.80
CA LEU A 763 -28.67 -6.20 5.55
C LEU A 763 -28.62 -4.96 4.65
N SER A 764 -27.82 -4.98 3.57
CA SER A 764 -27.70 -3.87 2.61
C SER A 764 -29.03 -3.49 1.94
N LYS A 765 -29.99 -4.43 1.84
CA LYS A 765 -31.31 -4.15 1.28
C LYS A 765 -32.17 -3.25 2.16
N TYR A 766 -31.87 -3.20 3.46
CA TYR A 766 -32.75 -2.58 4.44
C TYR A 766 -32.07 -1.48 5.28
N LEU A 767 -30.76 -1.58 5.50
CA LEU A 767 -30.02 -0.57 6.24
C LEU A 767 -29.53 0.57 5.33
N LYS A 768 -29.66 1.81 5.81
CA LYS A 768 -29.00 2.99 5.22
C LYS A 768 -27.55 3.16 5.71
N ALA A 769 -26.92 2.08 6.12
CA ALA A 769 -25.59 2.00 6.68
C ALA A 769 -24.84 0.89 5.96
N THR A 770 -23.50 0.90 6.00
CA THR A 770 -22.68 -0.14 5.41
C THR A 770 -22.62 -1.35 6.35
N PRO A 771 -23.21 -2.51 6.00
CA PRO A 771 -23.07 -3.73 6.80
C PRO A 771 -21.61 -4.20 6.79
N LEU A 772 -21.17 -4.74 7.93
CA LEU A 772 -19.79 -5.17 8.12
C LEU A 772 -19.73 -6.61 8.58
N ASN A 773 -19.03 -7.44 7.84
CA ASN A 773 -18.55 -8.73 8.30
C ASN A 773 -17.19 -8.56 8.96
N LEU A 774 -17.19 -8.68 10.27
CA LEU A 774 -16.03 -8.42 11.11
C LEU A 774 -15.33 -9.73 11.49
N LYS A 775 -15.35 -10.71 10.60
CA LYS A 775 -14.73 -12.02 10.84
C LYS A 775 -13.24 -11.87 11.16
N GLY A 776 -12.81 -12.59 12.18
CA GLY A 776 -11.41 -12.71 12.59
C GLY A 776 -10.90 -11.57 13.48
N ILE A 777 -11.67 -10.50 13.74
CA ILE A 777 -11.26 -9.49 14.74
C ILE A 777 -11.45 -10.02 16.17
N SER A 778 -10.72 -9.45 17.13
CA SER A 778 -10.90 -9.79 18.53
C SER A 778 -12.23 -9.25 19.10
N LEU A 779 -12.70 -9.83 20.21
CA LEU A 779 -13.85 -9.27 20.94
C LEU A 779 -13.60 -7.80 21.31
N ASP A 780 -12.39 -7.45 21.73
CA ASP A 780 -12.04 -6.07 22.11
C ASP A 780 -12.23 -5.08 20.96
N GLN A 781 -11.81 -5.47 19.74
CA GLN A 781 -12.02 -4.69 18.52
C GLN A 781 -13.50 -4.57 18.18
N ALA A 782 -14.28 -5.64 18.37
CA ALA A 782 -15.74 -5.66 18.11
C ALA A 782 -16.51 -4.75 19.10
N LEU A 783 -16.06 -4.63 20.34
CA LEU A 783 -16.66 -3.75 21.36
C LEU A 783 -16.56 -2.26 21.01
N TYR A 784 -15.70 -1.87 20.08
CA TYR A 784 -15.71 -0.52 19.50
C TYR A 784 -17.11 -0.14 18.99
N TYR A 785 -17.78 -1.05 18.25
CA TYR A 785 -19.12 -0.79 17.69
C TYR A 785 -20.14 -0.58 18.79
N VAL A 786 -20.10 -1.39 19.85
CA VAL A 786 -20.98 -1.23 21.00
C VAL A 786 -20.76 0.13 21.67
N SER A 787 -19.51 0.60 21.75
CA SER A 787 -19.18 1.93 22.28
C SER A 787 -19.72 3.09 21.44
N GLN A 788 -19.92 2.85 20.14
CA GLN A 788 -20.53 3.80 19.20
C GLN A 788 -22.07 3.66 19.14
N GLY A 789 -22.68 2.90 20.05
CA GLY A 789 -24.13 2.68 20.06
C GLY A 789 -24.61 1.71 18.97
N ARG A 790 -23.75 0.86 18.44
CA ARG A 790 -24.08 -0.10 17.38
C ARG A 790 -24.07 -1.52 17.94
N PRO A 791 -25.18 -2.25 17.94
CA PRO A 791 -25.20 -3.62 18.42
C PRO A 791 -24.36 -4.53 17.52
N VAL A 792 -23.75 -5.55 18.14
CA VAL A 792 -22.91 -6.53 17.45
C VAL A 792 -23.54 -7.90 17.55
N ILE A 793 -23.80 -8.54 16.42
CA ILE A 793 -24.18 -9.96 16.37
C ILE A 793 -22.89 -10.77 16.46
N ALA A 794 -22.80 -11.69 17.41
CA ALA A 794 -21.67 -12.57 17.62
C ALA A 794 -22.09 -14.04 17.53
N PHE A 795 -21.29 -14.86 16.87
CA PHE A 795 -21.54 -16.29 16.72
C PHE A 795 -20.77 -17.09 17.77
N LYS A 796 -21.48 -17.93 18.50
CA LYS A 796 -20.85 -18.90 19.43
C LYS A 796 -20.52 -20.22 18.74
N ASN A 797 -21.29 -20.58 17.75
CA ASN A 797 -21.11 -21.75 16.89
C ASN A 797 -22.05 -21.62 15.67
N GLU A 798 -22.05 -22.61 14.77
CA GLU A 798 -22.91 -22.64 13.58
C GLU A 798 -24.44 -22.55 13.87
N GLU A 799 -24.88 -22.80 15.11
CA GLU A 799 -26.31 -22.77 15.46
C GLU A 799 -26.72 -21.55 16.27
N LYS A 800 -25.78 -20.93 17.00
CA LYS A 800 -26.08 -19.94 18.02
C LYS A 800 -25.44 -18.61 17.72
N ALA A 801 -26.26 -17.61 17.40
CA ALA A 801 -25.94 -16.22 17.36
C ALA A 801 -26.53 -15.49 18.58
N VAL A 802 -25.79 -14.50 19.09
CA VAL A 802 -26.20 -13.62 20.20
C VAL A 802 -25.98 -12.17 19.82
N VAL A 803 -26.64 -11.23 20.51
CA VAL A 803 -26.43 -9.79 20.29
C VAL A 803 -25.72 -9.18 21.49
N ILE A 804 -24.52 -8.62 21.27
CA ILE A 804 -23.78 -7.87 22.28
C ILE A 804 -24.37 -6.47 22.37
N THR A 805 -24.81 -6.06 23.54
CA THR A 805 -25.49 -4.78 23.76
C THR A 805 -24.79 -3.89 24.77
N GLY A 806 -23.79 -4.41 25.49
CA GLY A 806 -23.06 -3.62 26.47
C GLY A 806 -21.78 -4.30 26.93
N TYR A 807 -20.94 -3.53 27.59
CA TYR A 807 -19.74 -4.03 28.25
C TYR A 807 -19.24 -3.06 29.31
N ASP A 808 -18.44 -3.59 30.24
CA ASP A 808 -17.62 -2.84 31.19
C ASP A 808 -16.18 -3.42 31.22
N ALA A 809 -15.40 -3.09 32.25
CA ALA A 809 -14.02 -3.54 32.37
C ALA A 809 -13.84 -5.06 32.52
N THR A 810 -14.88 -5.79 32.93
CA THR A 810 -14.82 -7.20 33.33
C THR A 810 -15.80 -8.11 32.61
N SER A 811 -16.83 -7.53 32.02
CA SER A 811 -17.96 -8.30 31.49
C SER A 811 -18.58 -7.69 30.22
N ILE A 812 -19.28 -8.50 29.46
CA ILE A 812 -20.16 -8.09 28.37
C ILE A 812 -21.61 -8.43 28.70
N THR A 813 -22.55 -7.64 28.19
CA THR A 813 -23.99 -7.91 28.24
C THR A 813 -24.45 -8.41 26.88
N ILE A 814 -25.10 -9.57 26.85
CA ILE A 814 -25.62 -10.19 25.64
C ILE A 814 -27.11 -10.49 25.76
N ILE A 815 -27.85 -10.40 24.66
CA ILE A 815 -29.17 -11.00 24.49
C ILE A 815 -28.94 -12.32 23.77
N ASP A 816 -29.32 -13.42 24.42
CA ASP A 816 -29.24 -14.76 23.85
C ASP A 816 -30.64 -15.21 23.40
N PRO A 817 -30.94 -15.22 22.07
CA PRO A 817 -32.24 -15.59 21.56
C PRO A 817 -32.61 -17.03 21.87
N SER A 818 -31.66 -17.94 21.94
CA SER A 818 -31.88 -19.37 22.17
C SER A 818 -32.16 -19.68 23.65
N GLU A 819 -31.57 -18.95 24.57
CA GLU A 819 -31.79 -19.07 26.01
C GLU A 819 -32.93 -18.17 26.52
N MET A 820 -33.54 -17.40 25.64
CA MET A 820 -34.66 -16.48 25.91
C MET A 820 -34.37 -15.51 27.05
N ARG A 821 -33.11 -15.00 27.17
CA ARG A 821 -32.74 -14.08 28.26
C ARG A 821 -31.60 -13.16 27.86
N THR A 822 -31.55 -12.02 28.55
CA THR A 822 -30.35 -11.15 28.61
C THR A 822 -29.49 -11.64 29.76
N LYS A 823 -28.17 -11.72 29.56
CA LYS A 823 -27.21 -12.15 30.56
C LYS A 823 -25.88 -11.39 30.45
N THR A 824 -25.18 -11.39 31.54
CA THR A 824 -23.80 -10.85 31.65
C THR A 824 -22.84 -12.03 31.72
N ILE A 825 -21.78 -12.00 30.96
CA ILE A 825 -20.70 -13.01 30.95
C ILE A 825 -19.34 -12.32 31.05
N GLY A 826 -18.37 -13.01 31.67
CA GLY A 826 -17.02 -12.48 31.78
C GLY A 826 -16.38 -12.22 30.42
N ILE A 827 -15.62 -11.11 30.27
CA ILE A 827 -14.98 -10.75 29.00
C ILE A 827 -14.08 -11.86 28.49
N LYS A 828 -13.29 -12.49 29.38
CA LYS A 828 -12.38 -13.58 28.99
C LYS A 828 -13.15 -14.81 28.52
N GLU A 829 -14.16 -15.22 29.28
CA GLU A 829 -15.04 -16.35 28.90
C GLU A 829 -15.69 -16.13 27.53
N ALA A 830 -16.15 -14.89 27.28
CA ALA A 830 -16.75 -14.52 26.01
C ALA A 830 -15.73 -14.52 24.86
N ALA A 831 -14.54 -13.97 25.08
CA ALA A 831 -13.47 -13.95 24.11
C ALA A 831 -13.05 -15.36 23.71
N ASP A 832 -12.79 -16.24 24.69
CA ASP A 832 -12.42 -17.64 24.45
C ASP A 832 -13.53 -18.37 23.64
N ALA A 833 -14.81 -18.14 23.98
CA ALA A 833 -15.93 -18.77 23.26
C ALA A 833 -16.13 -18.28 21.83
N PHE A 834 -15.86 -17.00 21.55
CA PHE A 834 -15.94 -16.47 20.18
C PHE A 834 -14.72 -16.85 19.35
N GLU A 835 -13.54 -16.88 19.96
CA GLU A 835 -12.30 -17.29 19.31
C GLU A 835 -12.34 -18.77 18.88
N GLU A 836 -12.89 -19.65 19.70
CA GLU A 836 -13.11 -21.06 19.35
C GLU A 836 -13.92 -21.22 18.05
N PHE A 837 -14.80 -20.28 17.75
CA PHE A 837 -15.58 -20.24 16.51
C PHE A 837 -14.99 -19.32 15.42
N GLY A 838 -13.75 -18.84 15.57
CA GLY A 838 -13.06 -18.01 14.58
C GLY A 838 -13.47 -16.54 14.59
N ASN A 839 -13.99 -16.03 15.72
CA ASN A 839 -14.32 -14.60 15.90
C ASN A 839 -15.21 -14.03 14.79
N VAL A 840 -16.39 -14.58 14.60
CA VAL A 840 -17.35 -14.10 13.61
C VAL A 840 -18.31 -13.10 14.25
N PHE A 841 -18.19 -11.82 13.82
CA PHE A 841 -19.02 -10.72 14.28
C PHE A 841 -19.67 -9.98 13.11
N ILE A 842 -20.88 -9.47 13.28
CA ILE A 842 -21.59 -8.65 12.30
C ILE A 842 -22.06 -7.36 12.97
N SER A 843 -21.81 -6.23 12.32
CA SER A 843 -22.32 -4.91 12.71
C SER A 843 -22.46 -4.02 11.47
N TYR A 844 -22.41 -2.70 11.62
CA TYR A 844 -22.51 -1.74 10.52
C TYR A 844 -21.72 -0.47 10.81
N ALA A 845 -21.34 0.25 9.74
CA ALA A 845 -20.77 1.61 9.79
C ALA A 845 -21.80 2.65 9.30
N GLU A 846 -21.82 3.84 9.95
CA GLU A 846 -22.70 4.98 9.63
C GLU A 846 -21.91 6.24 9.29
#